data_c992a6cfd869242a03dcc20694f0fe9e
#
_entry.id   c992a6cfd869242a03dcc20694f0fe9e
#
_cell.length_a   1.000
_cell.length_b   1.000
_cell.length_c   1.000
_cell.angle_alpha   90.00
_cell.angle_beta   90.00
_cell.angle_gamma   90.00
#
_symmetry.space_group_name_H-M   'P 1'
#
loop_
_entity.id
_entity.type
_entity.pdbx_description
1 polymer ?
#
loop_
_entity_poly.entity_id
_entity_poly.type
_entity_poly.pdbx_seq_one_letter_code
_entity_poly.pdbx_strand_id
1 'polypeptide(L)'
;MNKQFLLAALWLSPLGLYAHKANGIGAVTWKNEAPKERMIRGIDEDKTHQRFTLSGYVKDRNGEPLINATIYDLTTRQGTMTNAYGHFSLTLGEGRHEIRCSYVGYKTLIETIDLSANQNHDIILQNEAQLDEVVVTTDLNSPLLKTQTGKLSLSQKDIKTEYALMSSPDVIKTLQRTSGVADGMELASGLYVHGGNGDENLFLLDGTPLYHTNHSLGLFSSFNADVVKNVDFYKSGFPARYGGRLSSVIDVRTADGDLYNTHGSYRIGLLDGAFHIEGPIRKGKTSYNFGLRRSWMDLLTRPAFAIMNHKSNDEDKLSMSYFFHDLNFKLTNIFNERSRMSLSVYSGEDRLDAKDEWHSNNSSGYNDVDIYVNRFHWGNFNAALDWNYQFSPKLFANFTAVYTHNRSTVSSSDEWRFTRPGEKEQLTLTSHGYRSSIDDIGYRAAFDFRPSPRHHIRFGQDYTYHRFQPQTYNRFDNYQTNSEAKADTIETHSYNKNLAHQLTFYAEDEMMLNEKWSLNGGVNADVFHISGKTFATLSPRLSMKFQPTERLSLKASYTLMSQFVHKIANSFLDLPTDYWVPTTARLHPMRSWQVAAGAYMKPNKHWLLSLEAYYKRSSHILQYSSWAGLEPPAANWDYMVMEGDGRSYGVELDADYNVSNLTLHGSYTLSWTEKKFDDFYDGWYYDKFDNRHKLTLTGRWNITKKIAAFAAWTFRTGNRMTIPTQYIGLPDVPAQEQGGLTFNSSDDNTLNFAYEKPNNVILPAYHRLDIGFDFHHTTKKGHERIWNLSFYNAYCHLNSMWVRVKIDSNNQMKIKNIAFIPVIPSFSYTFKF
;
A
#
# COMPACT_ATOMS: atom_id res chain seq x y z
N MET A 1 40.14 7.39 -24.36
CA MET A 1 41.01 7.41 -23.20
C MET A 1 41.48 8.83 -22.96
N ASN A 2 40.87 9.61 -22.12
CA ASN A 2 41.40 10.90 -21.71
C ASN A 2 41.17 11.04 -20.19
N LYS A 3 42.28 11.17 -19.50
CA LYS A 3 42.40 11.46 -18.06
C LYS A 3 42.02 12.91 -17.80
N GLN A 4 40.74 13.21 -17.53
CA GLN A 4 40.30 14.54 -17.00
C GLN A 4 38.92 14.44 -16.32
N PHE A 5 38.78 13.60 -15.29
CA PHE A 5 37.65 13.66 -14.39
C PHE A 5 38.06 13.24 -12.98
N LEU A 6 39.03 13.94 -12.44
CA LEU A 6 39.46 13.74 -11.05
C LEU A 6 40.08 15.02 -10.51
N LEU A 7 39.30 16.12 -10.44
CA LEU A 7 39.69 17.35 -9.74
C LEU A 7 38.52 18.36 -9.75
N ALA A 8 37.46 18.06 -9.04
CA ALA A 8 36.38 19.03 -8.74
C ALA A 8 35.69 18.72 -7.41
N ALA A 9 36.46 18.45 -6.38
CA ALA A 9 35.94 18.27 -5.03
C ALA A 9 36.94 18.82 -4.00
N LEU A 10 37.17 20.09 -4.03
CA LEU A 10 37.95 20.82 -2.99
C LEU A 10 37.94 22.32 -3.33
N TRP A 11 36.84 23.01 -3.07
CA TRP A 11 36.82 24.50 -2.88
C TRP A 11 35.46 24.87 -2.28
N LEU A 12 35.36 24.80 -0.96
CA LEU A 12 34.44 25.58 -0.17
C LEU A 12 35.11 25.81 1.19
N SER A 13 35.85 26.90 1.30
CA SER A 13 36.29 27.46 2.57
C SER A 13 35.75 28.90 2.71
N PRO A 14 35.79 29.51 3.87
CA PRO A 14 34.62 30.07 4.56
C PRO A 14 34.50 31.59 4.35
N LEU A 15 33.27 32.07 4.32
CA LEU A 15 32.90 33.48 4.38
C LEU A 15 33.18 34.07 5.77
N GLY A 16 34.03 35.09 5.78
CA GLY A 16 34.48 35.80 6.93
C GLY A 16 33.38 36.64 7.61
N LEU A 17 33.43 36.64 8.90
CA LEU A 17 32.68 37.50 9.79
C LEU A 17 33.27 38.95 9.68
N TYR A 18 32.41 39.88 9.26
CA TYR A 18 32.64 41.30 9.50
C TYR A 18 32.01 41.69 10.83
N ALA A 19 32.90 42.05 11.78
CA ALA A 19 32.47 42.65 13.04
C ALA A 19 32.32 44.17 12.85
N HIS A 20 31.11 44.68 13.07
CA HIS A 20 30.93 46.12 13.24
C HIS A 20 30.86 46.49 14.73
N LYS A 21 31.84 47.31 15.16
CA LYS A 21 31.85 47.98 16.43
C LYS A 21 30.75 49.03 16.50
N ALA A 22 29.94 49.00 17.56
CA ALA A 22 29.18 50.16 18.01
C ALA A 22 29.46 50.36 19.49
N ASN A 23 29.89 51.56 19.81
CA ASN A 23 30.29 52.06 21.12
C ASN A 23 29.09 52.35 22.03
N GLY A 24 29.28 52.03 23.32
CA GLY A 24 28.99 52.87 24.46
C GLY A 24 27.53 52.98 24.95
N ILE A 25 27.32 52.57 26.18
CA ILE A 25 26.74 53.38 27.26
C ILE A 25 26.53 52.47 28.50
N GLY A 26 27.10 52.90 29.64
CA GLY A 26 26.51 52.81 30.97
C GLY A 26 26.79 51.51 31.79
N ALA A 27 27.84 51.54 32.57
CA ALA A 27 28.08 50.62 33.68
C ALA A 27 27.11 50.91 34.84
N VAL A 28 26.36 49.93 35.28
CA VAL A 28 25.70 49.89 36.62
C VAL A 28 26.35 48.75 37.39
N THR A 29 27.10 49.15 38.39
CA THR A 29 27.72 48.27 39.38
C THR A 29 26.72 47.75 40.40
N TRP A 30 26.57 46.42 40.48
CA TRP A 30 26.00 45.76 41.65
C TRP A 30 27.07 45.00 42.40
N LYS A 31 27.15 45.32 43.71
CA LYS A 31 28.08 44.70 44.64
C LYS A 31 27.81 43.21 44.81
N ASN A 32 28.86 42.45 44.72
CA ASN A 32 28.96 41.07 45.12
C ASN A 32 28.99 40.90 46.61
N GLU A 33 28.08 40.09 47.16
CA GLU A 33 28.37 39.36 48.38
C GLU A 33 28.41 37.88 48.04
N ALA A 34 29.57 37.27 48.21
CA ALA A 34 29.83 35.85 47.92
C ALA A 34 29.33 34.96 49.08
N PRO A 35 28.60 33.88 48.80
CA PRO A 35 28.47 32.81 49.80
C PRO A 35 29.66 31.83 49.68
N LYS A 36 30.16 31.48 50.85
CA LYS A 36 31.30 30.65 51.13
C LYS A 36 31.33 29.33 50.31
N GLU A 37 32.46 29.11 49.69
CA GLU A 37 32.86 27.80 49.08
C GLU A 37 32.80 26.70 50.14
N ARG A 38 31.90 25.73 49.90
CA ARG A 38 32.09 24.35 50.35
C ARG A 38 32.90 23.63 49.27
N MET A 39 34.14 23.32 49.57
CA MET A 39 34.96 22.40 48.81
C MET A 39 34.21 21.08 48.65
N ILE A 40 33.71 20.84 47.45
CA ILE A 40 33.38 19.51 46.99
C ILE A 40 34.68 18.96 46.39
N ARG A 41 35.24 17.99 47.10
CA ARG A 41 36.39 17.21 46.65
C ARG A 41 36.08 16.63 45.31
N GLY A 42 37.00 16.83 44.37
CA GLY A 42 37.41 15.89 43.32
C GLY A 42 36.26 15.27 42.51
N ILE A 43 35.89 15.97 41.43
CA ILE A 43 35.42 15.26 40.25
C ILE A 43 36.68 14.62 39.69
N ASP A 44 36.77 13.28 39.88
CA ASP A 44 37.79 12.46 39.26
C ASP A 44 37.75 12.69 37.76
N GLU A 45 38.81 13.13 37.17
CA GLU A 45 39.08 13.24 35.77
C GLU A 45 38.80 11.91 35.09
N ASP A 46 37.91 11.96 34.14
CA ASP A 46 37.71 11.11 32.95
C ASP A 46 38.54 9.83 32.90
N LYS A 47 38.18 8.84 33.68
CA LYS A 47 38.42 7.46 33.36
C LYS A 47 37.55 7.19 32.13
N THR A 48 38.18 7.09 30.96
CA THR A 48 37.59 6.56 29.74
C THR A 48 37.07 5.16 30.05
N HIS A 49 35.84 5.08 30.59
CA HIS A 49 35.19 3.77 30.77
C HIS A 49 35.12 3.10 29.39
N GLN A 50 35.76 1.93 29.30
CA GLN A 50 35.65 1.14 28.09
C GLN A 50 34.18 0.92 27.76
N ARG A 51 33.85 1.01 26.48
CA ARG A 51 32.46 0.81 26.01
C ARG A 51 32.36 -0.50 25.26
N PHE A 52 31.37 -1.26 25.61
CA PHE A 52 31.08 -2.56 24.99
C PHE A 52 29.69 -2.55 24.38
N THR A 53 29.48 -3.42 23.40
CA THR A 53 28.24 -3.53 22.66
C THR A 53 27.51 -4.80 23.03
N LEU A 54 26.30 -4.67 23.53
CA LEU A 54 25.31 -5.74 23.67
C LEU A 54 24.54 -5.82 22.36
N SER A 55 24.55 -6.99 21.72
CA SER A 55 23.81 -7.23 20.47
C SER A 55 23.10 -8.57 20.52
N GLY A 56 22.12 -8.79 19.65
CA GLY A 56 21.37 -10.05 19.60
C GLY A 56 20.01 -9.86 18.95
N TYR A 57 19.15 -10.84 19.11
CA TYR A 57 17.79 -10.80 18.63
C TYR A 57 16.78 -10.74 19.77
N VAL A 58 15.70 -9.99 19.59
CA VAL A 58 14.52 -10.10 20.46
C VAL A 58 13.53 -11.03 19.77
N LYS A 59 13.13 -12.09 20.48
CA LYS A 59 12.25 -13.14 19.95
C LYS A 59 11.11 -13.40 20.93
N ASP A 60 10.05 -14.01 20.44
CA ASP A 60 9.06 -14.63 21.32
C ASP A 60 9.46 -16.07 21.72
N ARG A 61 8.61 -16.75 22.48
CA ARG A 61 8.82 -18.16 22.88
C ARG A 61 8.79 -19.14 21.72
N ASN A 62 8.19 -18.76 20.61
CA ASN A 62 8.10 -19.56 19.39
C ASN A 62 9.33 -19.38 18.50
N GLY A 63 10.24 -18.46 18.89
CA GLY A 63 11.46 -18.11 18.14
C GLY A 63 11.20 -17.05 17.05
N GLU A 64 9.99 -16.50 16.98
CA GLU A 64 9.64 -15.45 16.05
C GLU A 64 10.31 -14.13 16.43
N PRO A 65 11.12 -13.48 15.56
CA PRO A 65 11.78 -12.21 15.87
C PRO A 65 10.77 -11.07 16.02
N LEU A 66 10.94 -10.23 17.02
CA LEU A 66 10.06 -9.09 17.27
C LEU A 66 10.63 -7.81 16.65
N ILE A 67 9.91 -7.29 15.65
CA ILE A 67 10.28 -6.08 14.89
C ILE A 67 9.89 -4.84 15.69
N ASN A 68 10.79 -3.84 15.79
CA ASN A 68 10.59 -2.64 16.59
C ASN A 68 10.40 -2.91 18.10
N ALA A 69 10.85 -4.04 18.63
CA ALA A 69 10.94 -4.24 20.07
C ALA A 69 11.97 -3.29 20.68
N THR A 70 11.70 -2.81 21.86
CA THR A 70 12.56 -1.82 22.50
C THR A 70 13.43 -2.42 23.58
N ILE A 71 14.70 -2.04 23.54
CA ILE A 71 15.72 -2.37 24.51
C ILE A 71 16.19 -1.06 25.15
N TYR A 72 16.05 -0.93 26.46
CA TYR A 72 16.34 0.29 27.20
C TYR A 72 17.09 -0.02 28.48
N ASP A 73 18.26 0.61 28.67
CA ASP A 73 19.03 0.53 29.89
C ASP A 73 18.50 1.55 30.90
N LEU A 74 17.99 1.04 32.03
CA LEU A 74 17.46 1.85 33.12
C LEU A 74 18.55 2.61 33.86
N THR A 75 19.79 2.13 33.81
CA THR A 75 20.94 2.71 34.50
C THR A 75 21.44 3.97 33.79
N THR A 76 21.68 3.88 32.48
CA THR A 76 22.22 4.99 31.68
C THR A 76 21.16 5.78 30.91
N ARG A 77 19.90 5.32 30.92
CA ARG A 77 18.77 5.90 30.15
C ARG A 77 19.01 5.90 28.64
N GLN A 78 19.83 4.97 28.14
CA GLN A 78 20.07 4.77 26.72
C GLN A 78 19.25 3.59 26.21
N GLY A 79 18.85 3.64 24.94
CA GLY A 79 18.03 2.56 24.38
C GLY A 79 18.19 2.44 22.88
N THR A 80 17.68 1.33 22.37
CA THR A 80 17.64 1.00 20.95
C THR A 80 16.35 0.26 20.63
N MET A 81 16.05 0.09 19.35
CA MET A 81 14.96 -0.77 18.87
C MET A 81 15.50 -1.84 17.94
N THR A 82 14.83 -2.99 17.91
CA THR A 82 15.13 -4.00 16.91
C THR A 82 14.82 -3.52 15.50
N ASN A 83 15.61 -3.96 14.54
CA ASN A 83 15.40 -3.70 13.12
C ASN A 83 14.28 -4.62 12.54
N ALA A 84 14.07 -4.56 11.21
CA ALA A 84 13.06 -5.37 10.51
C ALA A 84 13.26 -6.89 10.62
N TYR A 85 14.37 -7.34 11.19
CA TYR A 85 14.72 -8.75 11.38
C TYR A 85 14.79 -9.15 12.86
N GLY A 86 14.37 -8.24 13.77
CA GLY A 86 14.41 -8.46 15.22
C GLY A 86 15.81 -8.32 15.84
N HIS A 87 16.82 -7.88 15.09
CA HIS A 87 18.18 -7.67 15.61
C HIS A 87 18.34 -6.31 16.27
N PHE A 88 19.06 -6.25 17.39
CA PHE A 88 19.42 -5.01 18.07
C PHE A 88 20.93 -4.93 18.34
N SER A 89 21.39 -3.69 18.56
CA SER A 89 22.74 -3.37 18.99
C SER A 89 22.69 -2.15 19.91
N LEU A 90 23.25 -2.26 21.12
CA LEU A 90 23.28 -1.21 22.13
C LEU A 90 24.67 -1.13 22.73
N THR A 91 25.35 0.03 22.60
CA THR A 91 26.69 0.23 23.12
C THR A 91 26.60 1.00 24.43
N LEU A 92 27.10 0.41 25.53
CA LEU A 92 27.07 0.94 26.89
C LEU A 92 28.49 1.02 27.48
N GLY A 93 28.64 1.69 28.62
CA GLY A 93 29.88 1.62 29.39
C GLY A 93 30.14 0.24 29.97
N GLU A 94 31.35 -0.01 30.43
CA GLU A 94 31.67 -1.21 31.21
C GLU A 94 30.91 -1.20 32.56
N GLY A 95 30.35 -2.35 32.95
CA GLY A 95 29.67 -2.53 34.24
C GLY A 95 28.33 -3.20 34.18
N ARG A 96 27.62 -3.12 35.30
CA ARG A 96 26.30 -3.72 35.48
C ARG A 96 25.18 -2.83 35.00
N HIS A 97 24.34 -3.35 34.11
CA HIS A 97 23.21 -2.65 33.49
C HIS A 97 21.90 -3.38 33.73
N GLU A 98 20.84 -2.62 34.00
CA GLU A 98 19.47 -3.14 34.04
C GLU A 98 18.78 -2.89 32.71
N ILE A 99 18.71 -3.94 31.88
CA ILE A 99 18.14 -3.88 30.54
C ILE A 99 16.66 -4.23 30.59
N ARG A 100 15.82 -3.26 30.26
CA ARG A 100 14.38 -3.44 30.07
C ARG A 100 14.09 -3.69 28.60
N CYS A 101 13.47 -4.83 28.29
CA CYS A 101 12.96 -5.14 26.96
C CYS A 101 11.42 -5.15 26.97
N SER A 102 10.81 -4.46 25.99
CA SER A 102 9.35 -4.37 25.88
C SER A 102 8.89 -4.42 24.41
N TYR A 103 7.72 -5.03 24.23
CA TYR A 103 7.02 -5.11 22.95
C TYR A 103 5.51 -5.18 23.18
N VAL A 104 4.70 -4.63 22.26
CA VAL A 104 3.23 -4.60 22.39
C VAL A 104 2.66 -6.03 22.44
N GLY A 105 1.84 -6.32 23.46
CA GLY A 105 1.24 -7.65 23.66
C GLY A 105 2.14 -8.67 24.35
N TYR A 106 3.33 -8.24 24.81
CA TYR A 106 4.28 -9.09 25.52
C TYR A 106 4.59 -8.53 26.90
N LYS A 107 4.86 -9.43 27.86
CA LYS A 107 5.29 -9.06 29.20
C LYS A 107 6.65 -8.39 29.12
N THR A 108 6.77 -7.19 29.71
CA THR A 108 8.05 -6.49 29.83
C THR A 108 9.04 -7.33 30.63
N LEU A 109 10.23 -7.53 30.07
CA LEU A 109 11.33 -8.23 30.71
C LEU A 109 12.36 -7.22 31.22
N ILE A 110 12.84 -7.40 32.43
CA ILE A 110 13.98 -6.66 32.99
C ILE A 110 15.03 -7.70 33.39
N GLU A 111 16.21 -7.57 32.81
CA GLU A 111 17.37 -8.44 33.09
C GLU A 111 18.56 -7.59 33.48
N THR A 112 19.36 -8.11 34.40
CA THR A 112 20.64 -7.50 34.77
C THR A 112 21.76 -8.16 33.98
N ILE A 113 22.50 -7.37 33.22
CA ILE A 113 23.64 -7.82 32.41
C ILE A 113 24.90 -7.13 32.87
N ASP A 114 25.96 -7.91 33.12
CA ASP A 114 27.30 -7.40 33.41
C ASP A 114 28.09 -7.34 32.10
N LEU A 115 28.43 -6.14 31.67
CA LEU A 115 29.05 -5.88 30.37
C LEU A 115 30.53 -5.56 30.53
N SER A 116 31.37 -6.59 30.44
CA SER A 116 32.84 -6.50 30.50
C SER A 116 33.54 -6.72 29.16
N ALA A 117 32.77 -7.13 28.11
CA ALA A 117 33.18 -7.33 26.74
C ALA A 117 31.99 -7.15 25.79
N ASN A 118 32.26 -7.11 24.47
CA ASN A 118 31.16 -7.21 23.50
C ASN A 118 30.44 -8.55 23.64
N GLN A 119 29.12 -8.52 23.80
CA GLN A 119 28.30 -9.67 24.13
C GLN A 119 27.18 -9.84 23.08
N ASN A 120 26.96 -11.10 22.66
CA ASN A 120 25.76 -11.48 21.92
C ASN A 120 24.76 -12.13 22.88
N HIS A 121 23.56 -11.54 23.00
CA HIS A 121 22.55 -11.97 23.96
C HIS A 121 21.16 -11.86 23.36
N ASP A 122 20.53 -13.00 23.11
CA ASP A 122 19.14 -13.04 22.62
C ASP A 122 18.16 -12.87 23.78
N ILE A 123 17.17 -11.98 23.59
CA ILE A 123 16.13 -11.70 24.57
C ILE A 123 14.84 -12.39 24.15
N ILE A 124 14.26 -13.19 25.06
CA ILE A 124 13.01 -13.92 24.79
C ILE A 124 11.86 -13.31 25.60
N LEU A 125 10.90 -12.71 24.90
CA LEU A 125 9.70 -12.16 25.52
C LEU A 125 8.57 -13.20 25.58
N GLN A 126 7.74 -13.11 26.62
CA GLN A 126 6.57 -13.95 26.81
C GLN A 126 5.32 -13.18 26.42
N ASN A 127 4.42 -13.83 25.67
CA ASN A 127 3.10 -13.26 25.39
C ASN A 127 2.39 -12.97 26.73
N GLU A 128 1.81 -11.78 26.84
CA GLU A 128 0.95 -11.45 27.97
C GLU A 128 -0.33 -12.29 27.82
N ALA A 129 -0.52 -13.27 28.68
CA ALA A 129 -1.76 -14.02 28.72
C ALA A 129 -2.89 -13.01 29.02
N GLN A 130 -4.01 -13.14 28.31
CA GLN A 130 -5.17 -12.24 28.37
C GLN A 130 -5.87 -12.22 29.75
N LEU A 131 -5.20 -11.82 30.81
CA LEU A 131 -5.77 -11.64 32.15
C LEU A 131 -4.88 -10.70 32.95
N ASP A 132 -5.56 -9.69 33.47
CA ASP A 132 -5.14 -8.67 34.38
C ASP A 132 -4.53 -7.41 33.71
N GLU A 133 -5.21 -6.30 34.07
CA GLU A 133 -4.84 -4.92 33.90
C GLU A 133 -3.73 -4.65 32.87
N VAL A 134 -4.10 -4.20 31.67
CA VAL A 134 -3.13 -3.67 30.71
C VAL A 134 -2.37 -2.55 31.39
N VAL A 135 -1.29 -2.90 32.08
CA VAL A 135 -0.29 -1.93 32.48
C VAL A 135 0.28 -1.41 31.18
N VAL A 136 -0.19 -0.26 30.75
CA VAL A 136 0.40 0.50 29.65
C VAL A 136 1.78 0.91 30.08
N THR A 137 2.72 -0.03 30.02
CA THR A 137 4.14 0.26 30.06
C THR A 137 4.41 1.26 28.96
N THR A 138 5.32 2.17 29.17
CA THR A 138 5.75 3.21 28.23
C THR A 138 6.00 2.54 26.90
N ASP A 139 5.02 2.67 25.98
CA ASP A 139 5.04 2.00 24.69
C ASP A 139 6.04 2.73 23.79
N LEU A 140 7.24 2.17 23.69
CA LEU A 140 8.31 2.75 22.88
C LEU A 140 8.09 2.58 21.38
N ASN A 141 7.08 1.81 20.94
CA ASN A 141 6.50 1.88 19.61
C ASN A 141 5.63 3.13 19.43
N SER A 142 5.40 3.88 20.51
CA SER A 142 4.66 5.12 20.46
C SER A 142 5.22 6.06 19.38
N PRO A 143 4.39 6.68 18.57
CA PRO A 143 4.80 7.72 17.65
C PRO A 143 5.66 8.80 18.30
N LEU A 144 5.55 9.03 19.61
CA LEU A 144 6.36 10.04 20.32
C LEU A 144 7.87 9.79 20.22
N LEU A 145 8.31 8.54 20.12
CA LEU A 145 9.73 8.19 20.17
C LEU A 145 10.38 8.08 18.79
N LYS A 146 9.61 7.85 17.74
CA LYS A 146 10.12 7.78 16.36
C LYS A 146 10.47 9.16 15.84
N THR A 147 11.54 9.27 15.05
CA THR A 147 11.98 10.56 14.49
C THR A 147 11.12 10.97 13.27
N GLN A 148 10.63 10.01 12.52
CA GLN A 148 9.82 10.23 11.31
C GLN A 148 8.42 10.76 11.66
N THR A 149 7.91 11.69 10.83
CA THR A 149 6.48 12.08 10.81
C THR A 149 5.66 11.02 10.05
N GLY A 150 4.38 10.90 10.36
CA GLY A 150 3.43 10.08 9.59
C GLY A 150 3.78 8.58 9.51
N LYS A 151 4.54 8.04 10.46
CA LYS A 151 4.83 6.60 10.53
C LYS A 151 3.82 5.88 11.42
N LEU A 152 3.11 4.89 10.85
CA LEU A 152 2.27 3.93 11.57
C LEU A 152 2.89 2.54 11.47
N SER A 153 2.89 1.76 12.56
CA SER A 153 3.29 0.36 12.56
C SER A 153 2.15 -0.47 13.14
N LEU A 154 1.70 -1.47 12.39
CA LEU A 154 0.62 -2.37 12.78
C LEU A 154 1.19 -3.78 13.01
N SER A 155 0.89 -4.38 14.13
CA SER A 155 1.16 -5.79 14.38
C SER A 155 0.07 -6.69 13.78
N GLN A 156 0.33 -7.99 13.70
CA GLN A 156 -0.68 -8.97 13.30
C GLN A 156 -1.95 -8.88 14.19
N LYS A 157 -1.76 -8.63 15.49
CA LYS A 157 -2.88 -8.48 16.42
C LYS A 157 -3.73 -7.27 16.04
N ASP A 158 -3.13 -6.12 15.75
CA ASP A 158 -3.84 -4.91 15.37
C ASP A 158 -4.70 -5.16 14.12
N ILE A 159 -4.14 -5.81 13.09
CA ILE A 159 -4.86 -6.14 11.84
C ILE A 159 -6.02 -7.11 12.09
N LYS A 160 -5.81 -8.15 12.92
CA LYS A 160 -6.83 -9.17 13.19
C LYS A 160 -7.90 -8.72 14.18
N THR A 161 -7.61 -7.74 15.03
CA THR A 161 -8.58 -7.23 16.05
C THR A 161 -9.39 -6.05 15.55
N GLU A 162 -8.98 -5.39 14.49
CA GLU A 162 -9.79 -4.38 13.85
C GLU A 162 -11.00 -4.98 13.13
N TYR A 163 -11.94 -4.09 12.74
CA TYR A 163 -13.11 -4.48 11.97
C TYR A 163 -12.72 -5.22 10.69
N ALA A 164 -13.21 -6.42 10.52
CA ALA A 164 -13.05 -7.22 9.32
C ALA A 164 -14.19 -6.94 8.33
N LEU A 165 -13.87 -6.41 7.15
CA LEU A 165 -14.85 -6.24 6.08
C LEU A 165 -15.40 -7.61 5.65
N MET A 166 -16.72 -7.77 5.68
CA MET A 166 -17.39 -9.04 5.38
C MET A 166 -16.76 -10.24 6.10
N SER A 167 -16.41 -10.03 7.39
CA SER A 167 -15.80 -11.03 8.28
C SER A 167 -14.40 -11.49 7.88
N SER A 168 -13.68 -10.74 7.01
CA SER A 168 -12.31 -11.01 6.61
C SER A 168 -11.39 -9.85 7.00
N PRO A 169 -10.37 -10.07 7.87
CA PRO A 169 -9.37 -9.05 8.19
C PRO A 169 -8.58 -8.64 6.94
N ASP A 170 -8.33 -7.33 6.80
CA ASP A 170 -7.67 -6.79 5.59
C ASP A 170 -6.73 -5.63 5.92
N VAL A 171 -5.47 -5.74 5.46
CA VAL A 171 -4.41 -4.75 5.71
C VAL A 171 -4.75 -3.39 5.09
N ILE A 172 -5.15 -3.36 3.82
CA ILE A 172 -5.42 -2.10 3.12
C ILE A 172 -6.65 -1.42 3.70
N LYS A 173 -7.70 -2.18 4.03
CA LYS A 173 -8.91 -1.63 4.66
C LYS A 173 -8.62 -1.03 6.05
N THR A 174 -7.67 -1.61 6.79
CA THR A 174 -7.19 -1.02 8.05
C THR A 174 -6.46 0.31 7.78
N LEU A 175 -5.56 0.36 6.80
CA LEU A 175 -4.85 1.58 6.44
C LEU A 175 -5.77 2.68 5.87
N GLN A 176 -6.82 2.31 5.15
CA GLN A 176 -7.82 3.27 4.64
C GLN A 176 -8.54 4.05 5.76
N ARG A 177 -8.54 3.57 6.99
CA ARG A 177 -9.19 4.24 8.14
C ARG A 177 -8.31 5.27 8.83
N THR A 178 -7.03 5.30 8.51
CA THR A 178 -6.10 6.29 9.08
C THR A 178 -6.29 7.67 8.45
N SER A 179 -5.87 8.71 9.14
CA SER A 179 -5.85 10.07 8.61
C SER A 179 -4.90 10.21 7.41
N GLY A 180 -5.15 11.18 6.53
CA GLY A 180 -4.33 11.46 5.35
C GLY A 180 -4.48 10.45 4.20
N VAL A 181 -5.35 9.48 4.34
CA VAL A 181 -5.65 8.46 3.33
C VAL A 181 -7.05 8.70 2.79
N ALA A 182 -7.19 8.97 1.50
CA ALA A 182 -8.48 9.01 0.83
C ALA A 182 -8.84 7.62 0.29
N ASP A 183 -10.12 7.28 0.39
CA ASP A 183 -10.69 6.07 -0.19
C ASP A 183 -11.10 6.39 -1.63
N GLY A 184 -10.94 5.45 -2.53
CA GLY A 184 -11.47 5.60 -3.88
C GLY A 184 -13.00 5.51 -3.93
N MET A 185 -13.51 4.52 -4.61
CA MET A 185 -14.94 4.18 -4.63
C MET A 185 -15.28 3.22 -3.50
N GLU A 186 -16.58 3.06 -3.23
CA GLU A 186 -17.05 2.06 -2.28
C GLU A 186 -16.62 0.64 -2.70
N LEU A 187 -16.21 -0.18 -1.74
CA LEU A 187 -15.61 -1.50 -1.92
C LEU A 187 -14.25 -1.53 -2.66
N ALA A 188 -13.71 -0.39 -3.13
CA ALA A 188 -12.39 -0.36 -3.74
C ALA A 188 -11.27 -0.39 -2.69
N SER A 189 -10.14 -1.02 -3.03
CA SER A 189 -8.91 -1.03 -2.20
C SER A 189 -7.91 0.04 -2.62
N GLY A 190 -8.30 1.04 -3.39
CA GLY A 190 -7.43 2.16 -3.72
C GLY A 190 -6.92 2.85 -2.45
N LEU A 191 -5.64 3.12 -2.40
CA LEU A 191 -5.00 3.87 -1.33
C LEU A 191 -4.44 5.17 -1.93
N TYR A 192 -5.01 6.30 -1.55
CA TYR A 192 -4.65 7.62 -2.07
C TYR A 192 -4.13 8.46 -0.91
N VAL A 193 -2.80 8.48 -0.75
CA VAL A 193 -2.16 9.11 0.41
C VAL A 193 -1.68 10.50 0.04
N HIS A 194 -2.03 11.51 0.82
CA HIS A 194 -1.64 12.91 0.58
C HIS A 194 -1.85 13.35 -0.87
N GLY A 195 -3.00 12.98 -1.45
CA GLY A 195 -3.37 13.36 -2.82
C GLY A 195 -2.58 12.69 -3.94
N GLY A 196 -1.77 11.68 -3.64
CA GLY A 196 -1.10 10.88 -4.66
C GLY A 196 -2.01 9.82 -5.27
N ASN A 197 -1.69 9.37 -6.47
CA ASN A 197 -2.38 8.28 -7.15
C ASN A 197 -2.02 6.92 -6.53
N GLY A 198 -2.77 5.87 -6.88
CA GLY A 198 -2.55 4.52 -6.37
C GLY A 198 -1.16 3.97 -6.68
N ASP A 199 -0.61 4.27 -7.86
CA ASP A 199 0.73 3.86 -8.31
C ASP A 199 1.88 4.65 -7.67
N GLU A 200 1.58 5.76 -7.00
CA GLU A 200 2.57 6.53 -6.25
C GLU A 200 2.87 5.91 -4.86
N ASN A 201 2.20 4.84 -4.48
CA ASN A 201 2.46 4.10 -3.24
C ASN A 201 3.39 2.91 -3.50
N LEU A 202 4.37 2.72 -2.64
CA LEU A 202 5.25 1.55 -2.67
C LEU A 202 4.68 0.46 -1.76
N PHE A 203 4.17 -0.60 -2.36
CA PHE A 203 3.76 -1.79 -1.62
C PHE A 203 4.87 -2.83 -1.68
N LEU A 204 5.33 -3.27 -0.53
CA LEU A 204 6.34 -4.31 -0.39
C LEU A 204 5.76 -5.50 0.38
N LEU A 205 6.03 -6.70 -0.12
CA LEU A 205 5.78 -7.96 0.60
C LEU A 205 7.12 -8.69 0.77
N ASP A 206 7.58 -8.83 2.02
CA ASP A 206 8.90 -9.36 2.35
C ASP A 206 10.02 -8.72 1.50
N GLY A 207 9.93 -7.40 1.26
CA GLY A 207 10.90 -6.62 0.49
C GLY A 207 10.74 -6.67 -1.03
N THR A 208 9.81 -7.47 -1.59
CA THR A 208 9.52 -7.47 -3.03
C THR A 208 8.42 -6.48 -3.38
N PRO A 209 8.52 -5.71 -4.48
CA PRO A 209 7.43 -4.86 -4.96
C PRO A 209 6.20 -5.68 -5.33
N LEU A 210 5.03 -5.25 -4.89
CA LEU A 210 3.74 -5.83 -5.26
C LEU A 210 3.00 -4.84 -6.17
N TYR A 211 2.80 -5.21 -7.43
CA TYR A 211 2.25 -4.32 -8.45
C TYR A 211 0.73 -4.31 -8.49
N HIS A 212 0.08 -5.42 -8.18
CA HIS A 212 -1.36 -5.51 -8.02
C HIS A 212 -1.69 -5.85 -6.57
N THR A 213 -2.38 -4.94 -5.88
CA THR A 213 -2.52 -4.96 -4.42
C THR A 213 -3.91 -5.35 -3.94
N ASN A 214 -4.81 -5.70 -4.88
CA ASN A 214 -6.20 -5.97 -4.54
C ASN A 214 -6.80 -7.13 -5.37
N HIS A 215 -7.86 -7.71 -4.85
CA HIS A 215 -8.70 -8.72 -5.48
C HIS A 215 -10.14 -8.23 -5.57
N SER A 216 -10.94 -8.85 -6.44
CA SER A 216 -12.36 -8.52 -6.61
C SER A 216 -12.58 -7.03 -6.90
N LEU A 217 -11.77 -6.42 -7.78
CA LEU A 217 -11.83 -5.00 -8.10
C LEU A 217 -11.67 -4.08 -6.87
N GLY A 218 -11.00 -4.58 -5.83
CA GLY A 218 -10.71 -3.85 -4.61
C GLY A 218 -11.53 -4.22 -3.37
N LEU A 219 -12.33 -5.26 -3.42
CA LEU A 219 -13.06 -5.74 -2.25
C LEU A 219 -12.12 -6.32 -1.19
N PHE A 220 -11.08 -7.03 -1.60
CA PHE A 220 -10.03 -7.59 -0.73
C PHE A 220 -8.66 -7.11 -1.15
N SER A 221 -7.72 -7.00 -0.20
CA SER A 221 -6.32 -6.79 -0.54
C SER A 221 -5.59 -8.10 -0.83
N SER A 222 -4.48 -8.01 -1.54
CA SER A 222 -3.58 -9.15 -1.82
C SER A 222 -2.78 -9.60 -0.57
N PHE A 223 -2.94 -8.94 0.56
CA PHE A 223 -2.24 -9.27 1.79
C PHE A 223 -3.09 -10.20 2.67
N ASN A 224 -2.70 -11.46 2.77
CA ASN A 224 -3.35 -12.41 3.64
C ASN A 224 -2.99 -12.13 5.12
N ALA A 225 -3.94 -11.59 5.88
CA ALA A 225 -3.76 -11.20 7.28
C ALA A 225 -3.33 -12.36 8.21
N ASP A 226 -3.54 -13.63 7.81
CA ASP A 226 -3.18 -14.77 8.64
C ASP A 226 -1.67 -15.03 8.66
N VAL A 227 -0.96 -14.67 7.59
CA VAL A 227 0.50 -14.82 7.49
C VAL A 227 1.27 -13.53 7.79
N VAL A 228 0.60 -12.37 7.79
CA VAL A 228 1.24 -11.08 8.05
C VAL A 228 1.66 -10.97 9.52
N LYS A 229 2.89 -10.54 9.75
CA LYS A 229 3.48 -10.28 11.06
C LYS A 229 3.44 -8.81 11.46
N ASN A 230 3.86 -7.95 10.53
CA ASN A 230 4.00 -6.50 10.76
C ASN A 230 3.76 -5.74 9.47
N VAL A 231 3.19 -4.54 9.60
CA VAL A 231 3.05 -3.56 8.51
C VAL A 231 3.62 -2.24 8.99
N ASP A 232 4.65 -1.75 8.30
CA ASP A 232 5.14 -0.38 8.49
C ASP A 232 4.58 0.50 7.36
N PHE A 233 3.81 1.50 7.72
CA PHE A 233 3.21 2.47 6.82
C PHE A 233 3.79 3.86 7.04
N TYR A 234 4.30 4.47 5.97
CA TYR A 234 4.87 5.81 5.97
C TYR A 234 4.03 6.71 5.07
N LYS A 235 3.40 7.75 5.62
CA LYS A 235 2.67 8.81 4.89
C LYS A 235 3.57 10.00 4.56
N SER A 236 4.58 10.24 5.42
CA SER A 236 5.56 11.32 5.31
C SER A 236 6.86 10.91 6.00
N GLY A 237 7.90 11.75 5.97
CA GLY A 237 9.14 11.47 6.67
C GLY A 237 9.83 10.16 6.26
N PHE A 238 9.85 9.85 4.96
CA PHE A 238 10.34 8.58 4.44
C PHE A 238 11.83 8.38 4.73
N PRO A 239 12.23 7.20 5.27
CA PRO A 239 13.64 6.83 5.33
C PRO A 239 14.30 6.76 3.93
N ALA A 240 15.59 7.07 3.85
CA ALA A 240 16.30 7.13 2.56
C ALA A 240 16.37 5.77 1.84
N ARG A 241 16.26 4.67 2.58
CA ARG A 241 16.25 3.31 2.02
C ARG A 241 15.06 2.99 1.09
N TYR A 242 13.98 3.76 1.15
CA TYR A 242 12.81 3.57 0.28
C TYR A 242 12.83 4.58 -0.85
N GLY A 243 12.88 4.13 -2.09
CA GLY A 243 12.86 4.95 -3.31
C GLY A 243 11.76 4.52 -4.28
N GLY A 244 11.69 5.19 -5.44
CA GLY A 244 10.91 4.76 -6.59
C GLY A 244 9.40 5.02 -6.53
N ARG A 245 8.88 5.72 -5.50
CA ARG A 245 7.47 6.13 -5.40
C ARG A 245 7.34 7.51 -4.73
N LEU A 246 6.17 8.18 -4.91
CA LEU A 246 6.01 9.60 -4.56
C LEU A 246 5.14 9.86 -3.34
N SER A 247 4.34 8.90 -2.88
CA SER A 247 3.24 9.20 -1.97
C SER A 247 3.33 8.49 -0.62
N SER A 248 3.49 7.18 -0.61
CA SER A 248 3.60 6.41 0.62
C SER A 248 4.43 5.14 0.45
N VAL A 249 4.80 4.53 1.58
CA VAL A 249 5.45 3.22 1.62
C VAL A 249 4.69 2.31 2.58
N ILE A 250 4.32 1.14 2.11
CA ILE A 250 3.69 0.08 2.87
C ILE A 250 4.60 -1.15 2.83
N ASP A 251 5.37 -1.38 3.90
CA ASP A 251 6.28 -2.53 4.02
C ASP A 251 5.60 -3.61 4.88
N VAL A 252 5.13 -4.67 4.21
CA VAL A 252 4.45 -5.82 4.82
C VAL A 252 5.44 -6.95 4.97
N ARG A 253 5.56 -7.47 6.20
CA ARG A 253 6.41 -8.61 6.52
C ARG A 253 5.56 -9.78 6.97
N THR A 254 5.85 -10.96 6.42
CA THR A 254 5.23 -12.21 6.83
C THR A 254 5.97 -12.84 8.00
N ALA A 255 5.27 -13.66 8.80
CA ALA A 255 5.88 -14.39 9.92
C ALA A 255 6.84 -15.48 9.43
N ASP A 256 7.86 -15.75 10.22
CA ASP A 256 8.91 -16.73 9.88
C ASP A 256 8.50 -18.16 10.23
N GLY A 257 7.45 -18.30 11.03
CA GLY A 257 6.91 -19.57 11.51
C GLY A 257 7.52 -20.06 12.84
N ASP A 258 6.73 -20.81 13.60
CA ASP A 258 7.12 -21.34 14.91
C ASP A 258 8.25 -22.37 14.79
N LEU A 259 9.34 -22.17 15.55
CA LEU A 259 10.52 -23.05 15.57
C LEU A 259 10.33 -24.30 16.43
N TYR A 260 9.28 -24.39 17.25
CA TYR A 260 9.15 -25.44 18.28
C TYR A 260 7.86 -26.23 18.17
N ASN A 261 6.73 -25.61 17.79
CA ASN A 261 5.41 -26.21 17.77
C ASN A 261 4.71 -26.00 16.43
N THR A 262 3.92 -26.98 16.04
CA THR A 262 3.06 -26.83 14.85
C THR A 262 1.68 -26.41 15.30
N HIS A 263 1.18 -25.34 14.70
CA HIS A 263 -0.16 -24.83 14.91
C HIS A 263 -0.67 -24.14 13.65
N GLY A 264 -1.95 -23.87 13.63
CA GLY A 264 -2.56 -23.27 12.46
C GLY A 264 -4.00 -22.83 12.70
N SER A 265 -4.61 -22.37 11.64
CA SER A 265 -6.00 -21.97 11.64
C SER A 265 -6.66 -22.19 10.29
N TYR A 266 -7.97 -22.39 10.28
CA TYR A 266 -8.76 -22.22 9.08
C TYR A 266 -9.95 -21.31 9.37
N ARG A 267 -10.31 -20.53 8.36
CA ARG A 267 -11.45 -19.62 8.39
C ARG A 267 -12.35 -19.92 7.19
N ILE A 268 -13.65 -19.96 7.43
CA ILE A 268 -14.68 -20.07 6.41
C ILE A 268 -15.60 -18.87 6.59
N GLY A 269 -15.58 -17.93 5.65
CA GLY A 269 -16.42 -16.74 5.60
C GLY A 269 -17.48 -16.83 4.51
N LEU A 270 -18.28 -15.78 4.37
CA LEU A 270 -19.34 -15.70 3.37
C LEU A 270 -18.78 -15.74 1.94
N LEU A 271 -17.71 -14.99 1.66
CA LEU A 271 -17.16 -14.81 0.31
C LEU A 271 -15.82 -15.50 0.08
N ASP A 272 -15.07 -15.78 1.15
CA ASP A 272 -13.73 -16.37 1.09
C ASP A 272 -13.46 -17.36 2.22
N GLY A 273 -12.43 -18.16 2.03
CA GLY A 273 -11.85 -18.98 3.08
C GLY A 273 -10.34 -18.89 3.08
N ALA A 274 -9.78 -19.12 4.27
CA ALA A 274 -8.35 -19.10 4.48
C ALA A 274 -7.90 -20.32 5.30
N PHE A 275 -6.72 -20.80 4.99
CA PHE A 275 -6.01 -21.84 5.73
C PHE A 275 -4.61 -21.33 6.03
N HIS A 276 -4.16 -21.53 7.26
CA HIS A 276 -2.83 -21.16 7.70
C HIS A 276 -2.26 -22.28 8.55
N ILE A 277 -0.98 -22.60 8.33
CA ILE A 277 -0.24 -23.56 9.16
C ILE A 277 1.23 -23.15 9.23
N GLU A 278 1.78 -23.21 10.42
CA GLU A 278 3.20 -22.95 10.66
C GLU A 278 3.79 -23.95 11.66
N GLY A 279 5.10 -24.14 11.61
CA GLY A 279 5.77 -25.03 12.54
C GLY A 279 7.21 -25.33 12.15
N PRO A 280 7.89 -26.19 12.97
CA PRO A 280 9.26 -26.58 12.72
C PRO A 280 9.37 -27.69 11.68
N ILE A 281 10.29 -27.52 10.71
CA ILE A 281 10.85 -28.67 9.97
C ILE A 281 11.96 -29.31 10.83
N ARG A 282 12.81 -28.46 11.43
CA ARG A 282 13.82 -28.86 12.39
C ARG A 282 13.76 -27.97 13.62
N LYS A 283 13.34 -28.51 14.76
CA LYS A 283 13.14 -27.75 15.99
C LYS A 283 14.36 -26.89 16.34
N GLY A 284 14.08 -25.61 16.62
CA GLY A 284 15.06 -24.59 16.97
C GLY A 284 15.96 -24.12 15.81
N LYS A 285 15.78 -24.64 14.57
CA LYS A 285 16.64 -24.27 13.42
C LYS A 285 15.88 -23.90 12.16
N THR A 286 14.85 -24.66 11.78
CA THR A 286 14.17 -24.46 10.51
C THR A 286 12.66 -24.48 10.73
N SER A 287 12.00 -23.41 10.34
CA SER A 287 10.54 -23.27 10.40
C SER A 287 9.95 -22.99 9.01
N TYR A 288 8.68 -23.29 8.89
CA TYR A 288 7.86 -22.91 7.74
C TYR A 288 6.62 -22.17 8.18
N ASN A 289 6.12 -21.30 7.29
CA ASN A 289 4.85 -20.62 7.39
C ASN A 289 4.15 -20.75 6.04
N PHE A 290 2.94 -21.28 6.03
CA PHE A 290 2.15 -21.48 4.82
C PHE A 290 0.75 -20.94 5.03
N GLY A 291 0.30 -20.14 4.07
CA GLY A 291 -1.05 -19.57 4.02
C GLY A 291 -1.68 -19.75 2.65
N LEU A 292 -2.94 -20.13 2.63
CA LEU A 292 -3.77 -20.23 1.44
C LEU A 292 -5.07 -19.48 1.70
N ARG A 293 -5.49 -18.64 0.75
CA ARG A 293 -6.79 -17.98 0.76
C ARG A 293 -7.43 -18.11 -0.63
N ARG A 294 -8.73 -18.33 -0.68
CA ARG A 294 -9.52 -18.39 -1.92
C ARG A 294 -10.91 -17.82 -1.69
N SER A 295 -11.40 -17.03 -2.66
CA SER A 295 -12.83 -16.70 -2.71
C SER A 295 -13.61 -17.82 -3.42
N TRP A 296 -14.90 -17.90 -3.11
CA TRP A 296 -15.84 -18.85 -3.76
C TRP A 296 -17.06 -18.15 -4.35
N MET A 297 -16.87 -16.91 -4.82
CA MET A 297 -17.93 -16.16 -5.47
C MET A 297 -18.45 -16.91 -6.73
N ASP A 298 -17.58 -17.64 -7.43
CA ASP A 298 -17.93 -18.53 -8.55
C ASP A 298 -18.96 -19.61 -8.13
N LEU A 299 -18.83 -20.16 -6.93
CA LEU A 299 -19.77 -21.17 -6.42
C LEU A 299 -21.10 -20.55 -6.01
N LEU A 300 -21.11 -19.30 -5.56
CA LEU A 300 -22.32 -18.58 -5.14
C LEU A 300 -23.10 -18.03 -6.36
N THR A 301 -22.40 -17.59 -7.40
CA THR A 301 -23.03 -16.97 -8.58
C THR A 301 -23.61 -18.00 -9.55
N ARG A 302 -22.99 -19.20 -9.69
CA ARG A 302 -23.49 -20.26 -10.57
C ARG A 302 -24.97 -20.61 -10.38
N PRO A 303 -25.46 -20.94 -9.15
CA PRO A 303 -26.89 -21.24 -8.97
C PRO A 303 -27.77 -20.01 -9.20
N ALA A 304 -27.29 -18.79 -8.90
CA ALA A 304 -28.04 -17.57 -9.17
C ALA A 304 -28.27 -17.35 -10.66
N PHE A 305 -27.22 -17.48 -11.48
CA PHE A 305 -27.36 -17.42 -12.95
C PHE A 305 -28.17 -18.56 -13.53
N ALA A 306 -28.04 -19.78 -13.00
CA ALA A 306 -28.88 -20.90 -13.43
C ALA A 306 -30.37 -20.62 -13.22
N ILE A 307 -30.74 -20.01 -12.05
CA ILE A 307 -32.14 -19.61 -11.77
C ILE A 307 -32.58 -18.47 -12.69
N MET A 308 -31.71 -17.48 -12.94
CA MET A 308 -32.02 -16.38 -13.84
C MET A 308 -32.26 -16.86 -15.27
N ASN A 309 -31.35 -17.68 -15.78
CA ASN A 309 -31.43 -18.22 -17.13
C ASN A 309 -32.63 -19.17 -17.34
N HIS A 310 -33.06 -19.86 -16.28
CA HIS A 310 -34.28 -20.68 -16.33
C HIS A 310 -35.58 -19.88 -16.46
N LYS A 311 -35.55 -18.62 -16.02
CA LYS A 311 -36.68 -17.69 -16.10
C LYS A 311 -36.72 -16.86 -17.39
N SER A 312 -35.58 -16.66 -18.04
CA SER A 312 -35.53 -16.07 -19.38
C SER A 312 -35.87 -17.14 -20.39
N ASN A 313 -36.76 -16.89 -21.30
CA ASN A 313 -37.32 -17.86 -22.27
C ASN A 313 -36.27 -18.43 -23.26
N ASP A 314 -35.17 -18.97 -22.79
CA ASP A 314 -34.05 -19.55 -23.56
C ASP A 314 -33.41 -18.61 -24.62
N GLU A 315 -33.82 -17.34 -24.70
CA GLU A 315 -33.32 -16.40 -25.70
C GLU A 315 -32.00 -15.76 -25.26
N ASP A 316 -31.88 -15.44 -23.97
CA ASP A 316 -30.67 -14.82 -23.40
C ASP A 316 -30.12 -15.60 -22.22
N LYS A 317 -28.90 -16.06 -22.27
CA LYS A 317 -28.22 -16.78 -21.19
C LYS A 317 -26.95 -16.04 -20.74
N LEU A 318 -26.98 -15.50 -19.54
CA LEU A 318 -25.83 -14.86 -18.92
C LEU A 318 -25.16 -15.82 -17.92
N SER A 319 -23.84 -15.91 -17.95
CA SER A 319 -23.06 -16.56 -16.91
C SER A 319 -21.85 -15.76 -16.54
N MET A 320 -21.56 -15.68 -15.23
CA MET A 320 -20.39 -15.02 -14.73
C MET A 320 -19.77 -15.87 -13.62
N SER A 321 -18.46 -16.03 -13.70
CA SER A 321 -17.66 -16.79 -12.73
C SER A 321 -16.48 -15.94 -12.31
N TYR A 322 -16.37 -15.67 -11.00
CA TYR A 322 -15.24 -14.96 -10.46
C TYR A 322 -14.68 -15.67 -9.23
N PHE A 323 -13.37 -15.80 -9.18
CA PHE A 323 -12.66 -16.17 -7.96
C PHE A 323 -11.25 -15.59 -7.94
N PHE A 324 -10.68 -15.46 -6.76
CA PHE A 324 -9.26 -15.21 -6.56
C PHE A 324 -8.65 -16.25 -5.62
N HIS A 325 -7.33 -16.36 -5.66
CA HIS A 325 -6.56 -17.11 -4.68
C HIS A 325 -5.27 -16.38 -4.30
N ASP A 326 -4.81 -16.61 -3.07
CA ASP A 326 -3.49 -16.24 -2.56
C ASP A 326 -2.80 -17.44 -1.97
N LEU A 327 -1.57 -17.63 -2.32
CA LEU A 327 -0.67 -18.62 -1.71
C LEU A 327 0.55 -17.86 -1.16
N ASN A 328 0.81 -18.03 0.12
CA ASN A 328 2.00 -17.53 0.80
C ASN A 328 2.78 -18.70 1.36
N PHE A 329 4.07 -18.69 1.14
CA PHE A 329 4.98 -19.68 1.71
C PHE A 329 6.26 -18.99 2.17
N LYS A 330 6.69 -19.28 3.39
CA LYS A 330 7.99 -18.83 3.89
C LYS A 330 8.70 -19.98 4.55
N LEU A 331 9.98 -20.13 4.23
CA LEU A 331 10.89 -21.09 4.84
C LEU A 331 12.04 -20.34 5.46
N THR A 332 12.26 -20.49 6.76
CA THR A 332 13.34 -19.83 7.47
C THR A 332 14.29 -20.84 8.07
N ASN A 333 15.59 -20.61 7.89
CA ASN A 333 16.63 -21.44 8.47
C ASN A 333 17.66 -20.60 9.23
N ILE A 334 17.94 -20.99 10.47
CA ILE A 334 18.96 -20.39 11.35
C ILE A 334 20.20 -21.28 11.28
N PHE A 335 21.27 -20.79 10.64
CA PHE A 335 22.54 -21.50 10.55
C PHE A 335 23.30 -21.45 11.87
N ASN A 336 23.38 -20.25 12.45
CA ASN A 336 23.99 -19.95 13.75
C ASN A 336 23.45 -18.60 14.27
N GLU A 337 23.96 -18.14 15.41
CA GLU A 337 23.54 -16.88 16.06
C GLU A 337 23.74 -15.63 15.18
N ARG A 338 24.63 -15.69 14.17
CA ARG A 338 24.96 -14.56 13.28
C ARG A 338 24.39 -14.69 11.89
N SER A 339 23.89 -15.86 11.51
CA SER A 339 23.50 -16.13 10.12
C SER A 339 22.14 -16.82 10.05
N ARG A 340 21.23 -16.19 9.31
CA ARG A 340 19.88 -16.66 9.08
C ARG A 340 19.49 -16.40 7.62
N MET A 341 18.75 -17.30 7.01
CA MET A 341 18.26 -17.18 5.65
C MET A 341 16.78 -17.54 5.59
N SER A 342 16.03 -16.80 4.80
CA SER A 342 14.62 -17.11 4.53
C SER A 342 14.31 -17.02 3.04
N LEU A 343 13.44 -17.91 2.58
CA LEU A 343 12.84 -17.92 1.25
C LEU A 343 11.36 -17.61 1.43
N SER A 344 10.89 -16.51 0.83
CA SER A 344 9.48 -16.12 0.80
C SER A 344 8.96 -16.26 -0.62
N VAL A 345 7.77 -16.83 -0.79
CA VAL A 345 7.08 -16.95 -2.08
C VAL A 345 5.63 -16.53 -1.91
N TYR A 346 5.15 -15.69 -2.82
CA TYR A 346 3.76 -15.28 -2.92
C TYR A 346 3.25 -15.52 -4.33
N SER A 347 2.03 -16.03 -4.45
CA SER A 347 1.28 -16.11 -5.70
C SER A 347 -0.16 -15.73 -5.44
N GLY A 348 -0.65 -14.69 -6.10
CA GLY A 348 -2.04 -14.24 -6.05
C GLY A 348 -2.57 -14.00 -7.45
N GLU A 349 -3.73 -14.56 -7.77
CA GLU A 349 -4.35 -14.43 -9.09
C GLU A 349 -5.86 -14.30 -8.97
N ASP A 350 -6.40 -13.42 -9.80
CA ASP A 350 -7.83 -13.20 -10.01
C ASP A 350 -8.24 -13.74 -11.37
N ARG A 351 -9.42 -14.31 -11.42
CA ARG A 351 -10.03 -14.80 -12.66
C ARG A 351 -11.50 -14.43 -12.73
N LEU A 352 -11.86 -13.69 -13.77
CA LEU A 352 -13.23 -13.33 -14.10
C LEU A 352 -13.53 -13.82 -15.51
N ASP A 353 -14.48 -14.72 -15.64
CA ASP A 353 -15.02 -15.19 -16.92
C ASP A 353 -16.50 -14.77 -16.98
N ALA A 354 -16.89 -14.05 -18.02
CA ALA A 354 -18.27 -13.67 -18.31
C ALA A 354 -18.65 -14.17 -19.70
N LYS A 355 -19.78 -14.82 -19.81
CA LYS A 355 -20.34 -15.31 -21.06
C LYS A 355 -21.76 -14.81 -21.18
N ASP A 356 -22.06 -14.21 -22.33
CA ASP A 356 -23.39 -13.85 -22.77
C ASP A 356 -23.71 -14.66 -24.03
N GLU A 357 -24.88 -15.28 -24.07
CA GLU A 357 -25.29 -16.14 -25.14
C GLU A 357 -26.73 -15.78 -25.52
N TRP A 358 -26.90 -15.30 -26.72
CA TRP A 358 -28.17 -14.88 -27.25
C TRP A 358 -28.62 -15.82 -28.38
N HIS A 359 -29.88 -16.24 -28.35
CA HIS A 359 -30.49 -17.10 -29.33
C HIS A 359 -31.74 -16.43 -29.94
N SER A 360 -31.81 -16.34 -31.23
CA SER A 360 -32.99 -15.86 -31.92
C SER A 360 -33.46 -16.88 -32.96
N ASN A 361 -34.65 -17.36 -32.73
CA ASN A 361 -35.35 -18.27 -33.68
C ASN A 361 -36.49 -17.49 -34.33
N ASN A 362 -36.36 -17.21 -35.59
CA ASN A 362 -37.39 -16.52 -36.39
C ASN A 362 -38.44 -17.52 -36.84
N SER A 363 -39.72 -17.09 -36.95
CA SER A 363 -40.85 -17.86 -37.51
C SER A 363 -40.62 -18.31 -38.96
N SER A 364 -39.64 -17.75 -39.66
CA SER A 364 -39.20 -18.17 -41.00
C SER A 364 -38.15 -19.30 -41.00
N GLY A 365 -37.80 -19.86 -39.82
CA GLY A 365 -36.86 -20.97 -39.65
C GLY A 365 -35.38 -20.56 -39.66
N TYR A 366 -35.07 -19.27 -39.48
CA TYR A 366 -33.70 -18.81 -39.28
C TYR A 366 -33.31 -19.03 -37.80
N ASN A 367 -32.12 -19.59 -37.61
CA ASN A 367 -31.50 -19.71 -36.29
C ASN A 367 -30.27 -18.85 -36.24
N ASP A 368 -30.23 -17.95 -35.29
CA ASP A 368 -29.15 -17.00 -35.03
C ASP A 368 -28.68 -17.14 -33.58
N VAL A 369 -27.41 -17.43 -33.42
CA VAL A 369 -26.77 -17.62 -32.10
C VAL A 369 -25.55 -16.73 -32.02
N ASP A 370 -25.52 -15.89 -31.01
CA ASP A 370 -24.43 -14.98 -30.74
C ASP A 370 -23.87 -15.27 -29.35
N ILE A 371 -22.57 -15.51 -29.24
CA ILE A 371 -21.89 -15.90 -28.01
C ILE A 371 -20.72 -14.97 -27.74
N TYR A 372 -20.87 -14.09 -26.76
CA TYR A 372 -19.81 -13.23 -26.25
C TYR A 372 -19.15 -13.86 -25.04
N VAL A 373 -17.83 -14.00 -25.07
CA VAL A 373 -17.04 -14.46 -23.90
C VAL A 373 -15.94 -13.47 -23.58
N ASN A 374 -16.00 -12.90 -22.40
CA ASN A 374 -14.96 -12.03 -21.86
C ASN A 374 -14.23 -12.72 -20.72
N ARG A 375 -12.89 -12.72 -20.77
CA ARG A 375 -12.04 -13.32 -19.76
C ARG A 375 -11.01 -12.30 -19.29
N PHE A 376 -10.92 -12.15 -17.98
CA PHE A 376 -9.96 -11.28 -17.33
C PHE A 376 -9.16 -12.11 -16.33
N HIS A 377 -7.83 -12.15 -16.50
CA HIS A 377 -6.92 -12.83 -15.59
C HIS A 377 -5.81 -11.87 -15.22
N TRP A 378 -5.60 -11.68 -13.93
CA TRP A 378 -4.54 -10.79 -13.45
C TRP A 378 -3.98 -11.26 -12.11
N GLY A 379 -2.74 -10.89 -11.82
CA GLY A 379 -2.13 -11.27 -10.55
C GLY A 379 -0.64 -11.03 -10.47
N ASN A 380 -0.07 -11.50 -9.37
CA ASN A 380 1.35 -11.39 -9.07
C ASN A 380 1.94 -12.74 -8.71
N PHE A 381 3.23 -12.86 -9.00
CA PHE A 381 4.12 -13.85 -8.40
C PHE A 381 5.35 -13.13 -7.87
N ASN A 382 5.69 -13.34 -6.59
CA ASN A 382 6.83 -12.73 -5.92
C ASN A 382 7.67 -13.80 -5.24
N ALA A 383 8.99 -13.69 -5.32
CA ALA A 383 9.91 -14.53 -4.58
C ALA A 383 11.06 -13.68 -4.04
N ALA A 384 11.41 -13.88 -2.76
CA ALA A 384 12.53 -13.25 -2.11
C ALA A 384 13.39 -14.29 -1.39
N LEU A 385 14.70 -14.21 -1.59
CA LEU A 385 15.68 -14.95 -0.80
C LEU A 385 16.47 -13.95 0.03
N ASP A 386 16.22 -13.93 1.32
CA ASP A 386 16.84 -13.04 2.29
C ASP A 386 17.94 -13.76 3.07
N TRP A 387 19.13 -13.19 3.11
CA TRP A 387 20.23 -13.65 3.96
C TRP A 387 20.64 -12.56 4.93
N ASN A 388 20.40 -12.76 6.21
CA ASN A 388 20.81 -11.89 7.29
C ASN A 388 22.15 -12.34 7.86
N TYR A 389 23.07 -11.40 8.02
CA TYR A 389 24.38 -11.70 8.58
C TYR A 389 24.87 -10.59 9.50
N GLN A 390 25.26 -10.97 10.73
CA GLN A 390 25.87 -10.08 11.71
C GLN A 390 27.40 -10.14 11.57
N PHE A 391 27.99 -9.16 10.88
CA PHE A 391 29.44 -9.06 10.72
C PHE A 391 30.16 -8.76 12.03
N SER A 392 29.58 -7.87 12.84
CA SER A 392 30.09 -7.53 14.16
C SER A 392 28.93 -7.12 15.07
N PRO A 393 29.13 -6.95 16.40
CA PRO A 393 28.08 -6.43 17.28
C PRO A 393 27.50 -5.08 16.86
N LYS A 394 28.21 -4.30 16.04
CA LYS A 394 27.80 -2.98 15.56
C LYS A 394 27.35 -2.97 14.10
N LEU A 395 27.60 -4.02 13.33
CA LEU A 395 27.31 -4.08 11.90
C LEU A 395 26.50 -5.31 11.54
N PHE A 396 25.27 -5.09 11.15
CA PHE A 396 24.36 -6.07 10.60
C PHE A 396 24.14 -5.82 9.12
N ALA A 397 23.99 -6.87 8.32
CA ALA A 397 23.64 -6.75 6.90
C ALA A 397 22.52 -7.70 6.53
N ASN A 398 21.75 -7.28 5.54
CA ASN A 398 20.76 -8.08 4.84
C ASN A 398 21.05 -8.06 3.34
N PHE A 399 21.08 -9.23 2.74
CA PHE A 399 21.19 -9.43 1.30
C PHE A 399 19.92 -10.10 0.81
N THR A 400 19.22 -9.48 -0.13
CA THR A 400 17.97 -10.00 -0.68
C THR A 400 18.11 -10.17 -2.19
N ALA A 401 17.85 -11.37 -2.72
CA ALA A 401 17.58 -11.57 -4.15
C ALA A 401 16.07 -11.56 -4.35
N VAL A 402 15.61 -10.84 -5.36
CA VAL A 402 14.17 -10.62 -5.63
C VAL A 402 13.81 -11.02 -7.04
N TYR A 403 12.64 -11.62 -7.17
CA TYR A 403 11.93 -11.81 -8.44
C TYR A 403 10.48 -11.44 -8.26
N THR A 404 9.97 -10.60 -9.16
CA THR A 404 8.56 -10.20 -9.19
C THR A 404 8.03 -10.33 -10.62
N HIS A 405 6.86 -10.92 -10.76
CA HIS A 405 6.10 -10.98 -12.01
C HIS A 405 4.68 -10.50 -11.76
N ASN A 406 4.26 -9.49 -12.50
CA ASN A 406 2.86 -9.06 -12.54
C ASN A 406 2.34 -9.25 -13.96
N ARG A 407 1.14 -9.76 -14.08
CA ARG A 407 0.48 -10.02 -15.37
C ARG A 407 -0.98 -9.59 -15.31
N SER A 408 -1.44 -9.00 -16.40
CA SER A 408 -2.84 -8.80 -16.70
C SER A 408 -3.13 -9.29 -18.12
N THR A 409 -4.21 -10.03 -18.30
CA THR A 409 -4.67 -10.54 -19.57
C THR A 409 -6.17 -10.30 -19.68
N VAL A 410 -6.56 -9.68 -20.78
CA VAL A 410 -7.96 -9.46 -21.15
C VAL A 410 -8.18 -10.09 -22.50
N SER A 411 -9.17 -10.95 -22.64
CA SER A 411 -9.57 -11.51 -23.93
C SER A 411 -11.07 -11.45 -24.09
N SER A 412 -11.49 -11.06 -25.28
CA SER A 412 -12.88 -11.07 -25.74
C SER A 412 -12.99 -11.93 -26.96
N SER A 413 -14.00 -12.77 -27.02
CA SER A 413 -14.34 -13.52 -28.21
C SER A 413 -15.83 -13.41 -28.48
N ASP A 414 -16.13 -13.24 -29.76
CA ASP A 414 -17.45 -13.15 -30.33
C ASP A 414 -17.59 -14.27 -31.35
N GLU A 415 -18.56 -15.17 -31.13
CA GLU A 415 -18.86 -16.30 -31.96
C GLU A 415 -20.29 -16.16 -32.45
N TRP A 416 -20.44 -15.80 -33.72
CA TRP A 416 -21.74 -15.65 -34.38
C TRP A 416 -21.99 -16.86 -35.29
N ARG A 417 -23.14 -17.53 -35.08
CA ARG A 417 -23.61 -18.67 -35.87
C ARG A 417 -24.96 -18.33 -36.46
N PHE A 418 -25.05 -18.46 -37.76
CA PHE A 418 -26.27 -18.18 -38.51
C PHE A 418 -26.62 -19.32 -39.41
N THR A 419 -27.86 -19.83 -39.31
CA THR A 419 -28.36 -20.95 -40.14
C THR A 419 -29.65 -20.54 -40.82
N ARG A 420 -29.70 -20.73 -42.16
CA ARG A 420 -30.91 -20.61 -42.96
C ARG A 420 -31.51 -21.98 -43.23
N PRO A 421 -32.85 -22.12 -43.38
CA PRO A 421 -33.47 -23.35 -43.78
C PRO A 421 -32.89 -23.90 -45.06
N GLY A 422 -32.35 -25.14 -45.03
CA GLY A 422 -31.72 -25.80 -46.20
C GLY A 422 -30.27 -25.38 -46.51
N GLU A 423 -29.69 -24.45 -45.77
CA GLU A 423 -28.28 -24.04 -45.89
C GLU A 423 -27.44 -24.58 -44.76
N LYS A 424 -26.12 -24.66 -44.96
CA LYS A 424 -25.19 -24.97 -43.88
C LYS A 424 -25.04 -23.79 -42.95
N GLU A 425 -24.72 -24.07 -41.71
CA GLU A 425 -24.40 -23.07 -40.72
C GLU A 425 -23.22 -22.18 -41.18
N GLN A 426 -23.39 -20.86 -41.04
CA GLN A 426 -22.33 -19.88 -41.20
C GLN A 426 -21.76 -19.61 -39.81
N LEU A 427 -20.43 -19.64 -39.66
CA LEU A 427 -19.73 -19.36 -38.43
C LEU A 427 -18.78 -18.20 -38.66
N THR A 428 -18.88 -17.18 -37.81
CA THR A 428 -17.90 -16.11 -37.68
C THR A 428 -17.35 -16.15 -36.28
N LEU A 429 -16.03 -16.22 -36.13
CA LEU A 429 -15.36 -16.17 -34.85
C LEU A 429 -14.35 -15.01 -34.84
N THR A 430 -14.57 -14.05 -34.00
CA THR A 430 -13.64 -12.94 -33.76
C THR A 430 -13.13 -13.03 -32.36
N SER A 431 -11.83 -12.93 -32.17
CA SER A 431 -11.27 -12.82 -30.82
C SER A 431 -10.19 -11.75 -30.72
N HIS A 432 -10.19 -11.03 -29.61
CA HIS A 432 -9.19 -10.03 -29.29
C HIS A 432 -8.56 -10.37 -27.95
N GLY A 433 -7.25 -10.15 -27.84
CA GLY A 433 -6.54 -10.39 -26.61
C GLY A 433 -5.54 -9.28 -26.32
N TYR A 434 -5.58 -8.76 -25.12
CA TYR A 434 -4.59 -7.81 -24.58
C TYR A 434 -3.85 -8.47 -23.43
N ARG A 435 -2.55 -8.30 -23.41
CA ARG A 435 -1.72 -8.74 -22.30
C ARG A 435 -0.73 -7.66 -21.92
N SER A 436 -0.67 -7.38 -20.64
CA SER A 436 0.34 -6.53 -20.01
C SER A 436 1.12 -7.33 -18.97
N SER A 437 2.43 -7.09 -18.88
CA SER A 437 3.24 -7.66 -17.81
C SER A 437 4.44 -6.80 -17.46
N ILE A 438 4.90 -6.95 -16.22
CA ILE A 438 6.19 -6.45 -15.73
C ILE A 438 6.89 -7.59 -14.98
N ASP A 439 8.17 -7.79 -15.30
CA ASP A 439 9.05 -8.70 -14.58
C ASP A 439 10.23 -7.92 -14.02
N ASP A 440 10.52 -8.12 -12.73
CA ASP A 440 11.67 -7.56 -12.05
C ASP A 440 12.57 -8.67 -11.53
N ILE A 441 13.85 -8.55 -11.82
CA ILE A 441 14.90 -9.39 -11.25
C ILE A 441 15.94 -8.49 -10.65
N GLY A 442 16.26 -8.69 -9.38
CA GLY A 442 17.17 -7.78 -8.72
C GLY A 442 17.81 -8.31 -7.46
N TYR A 443 18.65 -7.51 -6.89
CA TYR A 443 19.22 -7.75 -5.57
C TYR A 443 19.29 -6.46 -4.76
N ARG A 444 19.30 -6.63 -3.46
CA ARG A 444 19.45 -5.56 -2.48
C ARG A 444 20.51 -5.93 -1.46
N ALA A 445 21.41 -5.00 -1.16
CA ALA A 445 22.38 -5.12 -0.08
C ALA A 445 22.18 -3.95 0.89
N ALA A 446 21.71 -4.26 2.09
CA ALA A 446 21.37 -3.27 3.11
C ALA A 446 22.22 -3.48 4.36
N PHE A 447 22.79 -2.41 4.87
CA PHE A 447 23.66 -2.39 6.04
C PHE A 447 23.05 -1.52 7.14
N ASP A 448 23.09 -2.03 8.37
CA ASP A 448 22.67 -1.36 9.60
C ASP A 448 23.89 -1.26 10.51
N PHE A 449 24.41 -0.05 10.71
CA PHE A 449 25.65 0.21 11.43
C PHE A 449 25.42 1.15 12.60
N ARG A 450 25.76 0.71 13.78
CA ARG A 450 25.65 1.46 15.03
C ARG A 450 27.03 1.68 15.66
N PRO A 451 27.78 2.67 15.17
CA PRO A 451 29.14 2.95 15.67
C PRO A 451 29.11 3.42 17.15
N SER A 452 28.06 4.13 17.54
CA SER A 452 27.87 4.69 18.86
C SER A 452 26.38 4.72 19.26
N PRO A 453 26.05 4.97 20.53
CA PRO A 453 24.64 5.12 20.95
C PRO A 453 23.91 6.28 20.29
N ARG A 454 24.64 7.25 19.76
CA ARG A 454 24.06 8.46 19.15
C ARG A 454 23.81 8.34 17.65
N HIS A 455 24.43 7.40 16.98
CA HIS A 455 24.40 7.25 15.53
C HIS A 455 23.86 5.90 15.13
N HIS A 456 22.85 5.90 14.27
CA HIS A 456 22.31 4.72 13.63
C HIS A 456 22.34 4.93 12.11
N ILE A 457 23.43 4.48 11.50
CA ILE A 457 23.70 4.66 10.09
C ILE A 457 23.13 3.47 9.31
N ARG A 458 22.34 3.74 8.31
CA ARG A 458 21.84 2.74 7.36
C ARG A 458 22.24 3.15 5.96
N PHE A 459 22.82 2.22 5.24
CA PHE A 459 23.25 2.46 3.86
C PHE A 459 23.10 1.17 3.04
N GLY A 460 23.02 1.34 1.73
CA GLY A 460 22.84 0.17 0.89
C GLY A 460 22.80 0.51 -0.59
N GLN A 461 22.63 -0.56 -1.35
CA GLN A 461 22.54 -0.56 -2.80
C GLN A 461 21.45 -1.53 -3.23
N ASP A 462 20.58 -1.09 -4.15
CA ASP A 462 19.58 -1.93 -4.80
C ASP A 462 19.85 -1.89 -6.31
N TYR A 463 19.71 -3.04 -6.97
CA TYR A 463 19.73 -3.13 -8.42
C TYR A 463 18.50 -3.93 -8.88
N THR A 464 17.79 -3.41 -9.89
CA THR A 464 16.66 -4.08 -10.51
C THR A 464 16.74 -4.00 -12.03
N TYR A 465 16.64 -5.14 -12.68
CA TYR A 465 16.39 -5.26 -14.10
C TYR A 465 14.89 -5.43 -14.31
N HIS A 466 14.30 -4.48 -15.05
CA HIS A 466 12.89 -4.46 -15.40
C HIS A 466 12.67 -4.90 -16.84
N ARG A 467 11.69 -5.77 -17.04
CA ARG A 467 11.17 -6.12 -18.35
C ARG A 467 9.69 -5.74 -18.40
N PHE A 468 9.40 -4.67 -19.11
CA PHE A 468 8.03 -4.22 -19.33
C PHE A 468 7.51 -4.76 -20.65
N GLN A 469 6.29 -5.28 -20.64
CA GLN A 469 5.47 -5.53 -21.80
C GLN A 469 4.12 -4.82 -21.57
N PRO A 470 4.05 -3.50 -21.77
CA PRO A 470 2.86 -2.71 -21.41
C PRO A 470 1.64 -3.18 -22.18
N GLN A 471 1.83 -3.59 -23.43
CA GLN A 471 0.76 -4.01 -24.30
C GLN A 471 1.24 -5.06 -25.28
N THR A 472 0.56 -6.17 -25.30
CA THR A 472 0.59 -7.16 -26.37
C THR A 472 -0.83 -7.30 -26.87
N TYR A 473 -1.04 -7.13 -28.15
CA TYR A 473 -2.33 -7.27 -28.80
C TYR A 473 -2.33 -8.44 -29.75
N ASN A 474 -3.32 -9.29 -29.65
CA ASN A 474 -3.57 -10.40 -30.57
C ASN A 474 -5.00 -10.27 -31.06
N ARG A 475 -5.20 -10.36 -32.37
CA ARG A 475 -6.50 -10.43 -33.01
C ARG A 475 -6.54 -11.64 -33.90
N PHE A 476 -7.62 -12.38 -33.81
CA PHE A 476 -7.92 -13.53 -34.64
C PHE A 476 -9.33 -13.38 -35.17
N ASP A 477 -9.48 -13.38 -36.48
CA ASP A 477 -10.74 -13.38 -37.17
C ASP A 477 -10.81 -14.61 -38.08
N ASN A 478 -11.88 -15.39 -37.95
CA ASN A 478 -12.14 -16.54 -38.80
C ASN A 478 -13.55 -16.46 -39.35
N TYR A 479 -13.66 -16.42 -40.66
CA TYR A 479 -14.92 -16.34 -41.36
C TYR A 479 -15.13 -17.65 -42.12
N GLN A 480 -16.16 -18.40 -41.79
CA GLN A 480 -16.51 -19.65 -42.47
C GLN A 480 -17.88 -19.48 -43.12
N THR A 481 -17.91 -19.36 -44.45
CA THR A 481 -19.14 -19.27 -45.25
C THR A 481 -19.51 -20.56 -45.97
N ASN A 482 -20.75 -20.68 -46.32
CA ASN A 482 -21.52 -21.82 -46.76
C ASN A 482 -21.03 -22.66 -47.92
N SER A 483 -20.08 -22.31 -48.69
CA SER A 483 -19.73 -23.07 -49.88
C SER A 483 -18.24 -23.06 -50.10
N GLU A 484 -17.61 -24.23 -50.06
CA GLU A 484 -16.24 -24.52 -50.55
C GLU A 484 -15.13 -23.48 -50.27
N ALA A 485 -15.44 -22.34 -49.59
CA ALA A 485 -14.51 -21.33 -49.27
C ALA A 485 -13.65 -21.76 -48.07
N LYS A 486 -12.35 -21.70 -48.26
CA LYS A 486 -11.40 -21.74 -47.13
C LYS A 486 -11.77 -20.66 -46.12
N ALA A 487 -11.78 -21.01 -44.84
CA ALA A 487 -11.89 -20.05 -43.80
C ALA A 487 -10.80 -18.97 -43.98
N ASP A 488 -11.20 -17.72 -44.17
CA ASP A 488 -10.26 -16.63 -44.17
C ASP A 488 -9.87 -16.33 -42.73
N THR A 489 -8.62 -16.52 -42.35
CA THR A 489 -8.09 -16.27 -41.04
C THR A 489 -7.18 -15.05 -41.10
N ILE A 490 -7.53 -14.02 -40.36
CA ILE A 490 -6.70 -12.85 -40.19
C ILE A 490 -6.12 -12.92 -38.78
N GLU A 491 -4.80 -12.94 -38.66
CA GLU A 491 -4.10 -12.97 -37.41
C GLU A 491 -3.17 -11.76 -37.34
N THR A 492 -3.35 -10.93 -36.30
CA THR A 492 -2.53 -9.75 -36.09
C THR A 492 -1.90 -9.81 -34.70
N HIS A 493 -0.60 -9.72 -34.64
CA HIS A 493 0.18 -9.65 -33.41
C HIS A 493 0.93 -8.32 -33.33
N SER A 494 0.81 -7.66 -32.20
CA SER A 494 1.63 -6.50 -31.87
C SER A 494 2.09 -6.60 -30.42
N TYR A 495 3.37 -6.40 -30.18
CA TYR A 495 3.85 -6.29 -28.82
C TYR A 495 4.97 -5.26 -28.70
N ASN A 496 4.95 -4.55 -27.59
CA ASN A 496 5.98 -3.59 -27.21
C ASN A 496 6.72 -4.10 -25.97
N LYS A 497 8.05 -4.10 -26.05
CA LYS A 497 8.92 -4.58 -24.97
C LYS A 497 9.94 -3.51 -24.62
N ASN A 498 9.97 -3.11 -23.36
CA ASN A 498 10.92 -2.16 -22.84
C ASN A 498 11.77 -2.82 -21.75
N LEU A 499 13.09 -2.70 -21.87
CA LEU A 499 14.06 -3.22 -20.93
C LEU A 499 14.72 -2.04 -20.22
N ALA A 500 14.73 -2.08 -18.89
CA ALA A 500 15.33 -1.02 -18.11
C ALA A 500 16.20 -1.56 -16.97
N HIS A 501 17.20 -0.78 -16.59
CA HIS A 501 18.08 -1.04 -15.47
C HIS A 501 17.94 0.08 -14.46
N GLN A 502 17.60 -0.24 -13.22
CA GLN A 502 17.55 0.71 -12.12
C GLN A 502 18.62 0.36 -11.08
N LEU A 503 19.44 1.33 -10.74
CA LEU A 503 20.44 1.24 -9.70
C LEU A 503 20.19 2.33 -8.68
N THR A 504 20.03 1.95 -7.42
CA THR A 504 19.73 2.85 -6.30
C THR A 504 20.83 2.73 -5.25
N PHE A 505 21.37 3.86 -4.79
CA PHE A 505 22.21 3.95 -3.60
C PHE A 505 21.52 4.80 -2.55
N TYR A 506 21.61 4.39 -1.30
CA TYR A 506 21.10 5.21 -0.20
C TYR A 506 22.05 5.20 0.99
N ALA A 507 22.00 6.30 1.74
CA ALA A 507 22.62 6.42 3.05
C ALA A 507 21.78 7.34 3.93
N GLU A 508 21.62 6.98 5.20
CA GLU A 508 20.92 7.77 6.20
C GLU A 508 21.58 7.60 7.56
N ASP A 509 21.57 8.64 8.37
CA ASP A 509 22.00 8.60 9.77
C ASP A 509 20.90 9.15 10.66
N GLU A 510 20.40 8.31 11.56
CA GLU A 510 19.49 8.70 12.62
C GLU A 510 20.31 9.04 13.87
N MET A 511 20.44 10.34 14.14
CA MET A 511 21.30 10.89 15.17
C MET A 511 20.48 11.32 16.40
N MET A 512 20.90 10.94 17.59
CA MET A 512 20.48 11.55 18.85
C MET A 512 21.42 12.70 19.19
N LEU A 513 21.02 13.94 18.91
CA LEU A 513 21.81 15.12 19.23
C LEU A 513 21.92 15.34 20.74
N ASN A 514 20.81 15.11 21.45
CA ASN A 514 20.71 15.08 22.91
C ASN A 514 19.42 14.35 23.32
N GLU A 515 19.09 14.35 24.62
CA GLU A 515 17.89 13.68 25.15
C GLU A 515 16.55 14.17 24.55
N LYS A 516 16.51 15.41 24.03
CA LYS A 516 15.30 16.05 23.51
C LYS A 516 15.27 16.14 21.99
N TRP A 517 16.42 16.12 21.32
CA TRP A 517 16.53 16.33 19.89
C TRP A 517 17.07 15.09 19.18
N SER A 518 16.36 14.63 18.17
CA SER A 518 16.81 13.60 17.23
C SER A 518 16.64 14.10 15.80
N LEU A 519 17.56 13.71 14.94
CA LEU A 519 17.63 14.08 13.54
C LEU A 519 17.83 12.81 12.71
N ASN A 520 17.08 12.63 11.62
CA ASN A 520 17.37 11.63 10.60
C ASN A 520 17.62 12.37 9.30
N GLY A 521 18.86 12.34 8.83
CA GLY A 521 19.27 12.91 7.55
C GLY A 521 19.73 11.81 6.60
N GLY A 522 19.28 11.86 5.36
CA GLY A 522 19.66 10.84 4.38
C GLY A 522 19.49 11.29 2.95
N VAL A 523 20.02 10.49 2.05
CA VAL A 523 19.97 10.69 0.61
C VAL A 523 19.68 9.36 -0.07
N ASN A 524 18.84 9.40 -1.09
CA ASN A 524 18.60 8.31 -2.03
C ASN A 524 19.02 8.81 -3.42
N ALA A 525 19.81 8.03 -4.13
CA ALA A 525 20.33 8.35 -5.46
C ALA A 525 19.98 7.21 -6.42
N ASP A 526 19.20 7.54 -7.45
CA ASP A 526 18.76 6.60 -8.46
C ASP A 526 19.41 6.88 -9.81
N VAL A 527 19.77 5.82 -10.51
CA VAL A 527 20.13 5.83 -11.92
C VAL A 527 19.21 4.86 -12.66
N PHE A 528 18.45 5.37 -13.61
CA PHE A 528 17.54 4.58 -14.43
C PHE A 528 17.94 4.68 -15.90
N HIS A 529 18.22 3.52 -16.51
CA HIS A 529 18.65 3.42 -17.91
C HIS A 529 17.63 2.62 -18.72
N ILE A 530 17.15 3.22 -19.81
CA ILE A 530 16.18 2.60 -20.73
C ILE A 530 16.38 3.09 -22.16
N SER A 531 16.40 2.18 -23.13
CA SER A 531 16.41 2.51 -24.58
C SER A 531 17.46 3.58 -24.95
N GLY A 532 18.67 3.47 -24.38
CA GLY A 532 19.79 4.38 -24.66
C GLY A 532 19.73 5.72 -23.92
N LYS A 533 18.69 6.01 -23.13
CA LYS A 533 18.58 7.21 -22.28
C LYS A 533 18.81 6.85 -20.81
N THR A 534 19.57 7.70 -20.14
CA THR A 534 19.86 7.56 -18.71
C THR A 534 19.32 8.75 -17.94
N PHE A 535 18.57 8.47 -16.89
CA PHE A 535 18.09 9.44 -15.92
C PHE A 535 18.86 9.24 -14.60
N ALA A 536 19.21 10.32 -13.95
CA ALA A 536 19.78 10.29 -12.61
C ALA A 536 19.02 11.26 -11.70
N THR A 537 18.67 10.81 -10.51
CA THR A 537 17.97 11.62 -9.51
C THR A 537 18.65 11.54 -8.16
N LEU A 538 18.63 12.64 -7.44
CA LEU A 538 19.11 12.71 -6.07
C LEU A 538 17.96 13.20 -5.19
N SER A 539 17.63 12.43 -4.17
CA SER A 539 16.45 12.61 -3.31
C SER A 539 16.87 12.77 -1.84
N PRO A 540 17.23 14.00 -1.39
CA PRO A 540 17.54 14.29 0.01
C PRO A 540 16.29 14.18 0.88
N ARG A 541 16.49 13.75 2.12
CA ARG A 541 15.45 13.57 3.14
C ARG A 541 15.95 14.01 4.50
N LEU A 542 15.08 14.67 5.24
CA LEU A 542 15.38 15.16 6.56
C LEU A 542 14.16 15.02 7.45
N SER A 543 14.34 14.43 8.62
CA SER A 543 13.31 14.39 9.67
C SER A 543 13.93 14.81 10.98
N MET A 544 13.23 15.64 11.71
CA MET A 544 13.67 16.17 13.00
C MET A 544 12.58 15.95 14.04
N LYS A 545 12.98 15.55 15.23
CA LYS A 545 12.12 15.41 16.40
C LYS A 545 12.63 16.25 17.55
N PHE A 546 11.73 17.00 18.17
CA PHE A 546 11.93 17.68 19.44
C PHE A 546 10.97 17.14 20.48
N GLN A 547 11.48 16.55 21.53
CA GLN A 547 10.73 15.96 22.63
C GLN A 547 10.93 16.75 23.92
N PRO A 548 10.17 17.84 24.15
CA PRO A 548 10.34 18.68 25.32
C PRO A 548 10.02 17.95 26.62
N THR A 549 9.07 17.01 26.59
CA THR A 549 8.66 16.17 27.71
C THR A 549 8.47 14.72 27.26
N GLU A 550 8.38 13.78 28.19
CA GLU A 550 8.08 12.38 27.88
C GLU A 550 6.69 12.18 27.23
N ARG A 551 5.80 13.16 27.35
CA ARG A 551 4.40 13.12 26.89
C ARG A 551 4.14 13.92 25.62
N LEU A 552 5.08 14.71 25.14
CA LEU A 552 4.92 15.57 23.96
C LEU A 552 6.13 15.44 23.04
N SER A 553 5.88 15.23 21.78
CA SER A 553 6.87 15.22 20.72
C SER A 553 6.41 16.09 19.55
N LEU A 554 7.26 17.01 19.13
CA LEU A 554 7.08 17.83 17.93
C LEU A 554 8.02 17.31 16.86
N LYS A 555 7.53 17.19 15.62
CA LYS A 555 8.31 16.67 14.50
C LYS A 555 8.13 17.52 13.27
N ALA A 556 9.14 17.51 12.43
CA ALA A 556 9.08 18.09 11.09
C ALA A 556 9.88 17.21 10.13
N SER A 557 9.46 17.16 8.87
CA SER A 557 10.18 16.42 7.82
C SER A 557 10.12 17.15 6.49
N TYR A 558 11.16 16.93 5.71
CA TYR A 558 11.27 17.26 4.30
C TYR A 558 11.67 16.01 3.52
N THR A 559 10.99 15.70 2.44
CA THR A 559 11.31 14.57 1.57
C THR A 559 11.22 14.98 0.11
N LEU A 560 12.24 14.62 -0.67
CA LEU A 560 12.20 14.64 -2.13
C LEU A 560 12.18 13.19 -2.64
N MET A 561 11.36 12.91 -3.63
CA MET A 561 11.15 11.57 -4.17
C MET A 561 11.07 11.60 -5.69
N SER A 562 11.46 10.47 -6.33
CA SER A 562 11.41 10.26 -7.77
C SER A 562 10.81 8.89 -8.08
N GLN A 563 10.11 8.79 -9.22
CA GLN A 563 9.48 7.55 -9.67
C GLN A 563 9.72 7.35 -11.16
N PHE A 564 10.10 6.11 -11.54
CA PHE A 564 10.41 5.72 -12.92
C PHE A 564 9.45 4.68 -13.48
N VAL A 565 8.68 4.02 -12.62
CA VAL A 565 7.74 2.96 -12.96
C VAL A 565 6.34 3.44 -12.62
N HIS A 566 5.47 3.57 -13.62
CA HIS A 566 4.16 4.19 -13.53
C HIS A 566 3.07 3.19 -13.86
N LYS A 567 1.86 3.37 -13.29
CA LYS A 567 0.67 2.65 -13.72
C LYS A 567 -0.24 3.61 -14.47
N ILE A 568 -0.58 3.24 -15.68
CA ILE A 568 -1.56 3.98 -16.47
C ILE A 568 -2.93 3.37 -16.19
N ALA A 569 -3.79 4.15 -15.54
CA ALA A 569 -5.14 3.79 -15.17
C ALA A 569 -6.14 4.67 -15.92
N ASN A 570 -7.10 4.03 -16.56
CA ASN A 570 -8.09 4.71 -17.40
C ASN A 570 -9.40 5.01 -16.67
N SER A 571 -9.59 4.45 -15.48
CA SER A 571 -10.83 4.52 -14.73
C SER A 571 -10.65 5.00 -13.29
N PHE A 572 -11.78 5.11 -12.56
CA PHE A 572 -11.81 5.34 -11.12
C PHE A 572 -11.51 4.08 -10.31
N LEU A 573 -11.58 2.90 -10.95
CA LEU A 573 -11.32 1.59 -10.35
C LEU A 573 -9.92 1.13 -10.74
N ASP A 574 -9.27 0.36 -9.88
CA ASP A 574 -8.10 -0.43 -10.25
C ASP A 574 -8.59 -1.62 -11.08
N LEU A 575 -8.55 -1.45 -12.40
CA LEU A 575 -9.03 -2.45 -13.35
C LEU A 575 -7.90 -3.38 -13.80
N PRO A 576 -8.22 -4.60 -14.23
CA PRO A 576 -7.25 -5.48 -14.85
C PRO A 576 -6.72 -4.95 -16.20
N THR A 577 -7.35 -3.92 -16.76
CA THR A 577 -6.89 -3.21 -17.97
C THR A 577 -5.84 -2.13 -17.67
N ASP A 578 -5.60 -1.77 -16.41
CA ASP A 578 -4.50 -0.89 -16.01
C ASP A 578 -3.16 -1.59 -16.21
N TYR A 579 -2.16 -0.89 -16.69
CA TYR A 579 -0.88 -1.48 -17.01
C TYR A 579 0.32 -0.65 -16.54
N TRP A 580 1.42 -1.36 -16.24
CA TRP A 580 2.64 -0.75 -15.75
C TRP A 580 3.58 -0.40 -16.91
N VAL A 581 4.12 0.81 -16.86
CA VAL A 581 4.97 1.39 -17.90
C VAL A 581 6.21 2.03 -17.27
N PRO A 582 7.34 2.07 -18.01
CA PRO A 582 8.53 2.80 -17.57
C PRO A 582 8.45 4.28 -17.98
N THR A 583 9.24 5.11 -17.34
CA THR A 583 9.72 6.37 -17.90
C THR A 583 10.41 6.07 -19.24
N THR A 584 10.14 6.85 -20.31
CA THR A 584 10.71 6.66 -21.65
C THR A 584 11.62 7.83 -22.04
N ALA A 585 12.15 7.81 -23.26
CA ALA A 585 12.89 8.96 -23.78
C ALA A 585 12.03 10.23 -23.91
N ARG A 586 10.69 10.06 -24.04
CA ARG A 586 9.71 11.12 -24.17
C ARG A 586 9.20 11.63 -22.83
N LEU A 587 9.00 10.73 -21.86
CA LEU A 587 8.42 11.03 -20.55
C LEU A 587 9.51 11.26 -19.50
N HIS A 588 9.33 12.29 -18.69
CA HIS A 588 10.25 12.56 -17.58
C HIS A 588 9.93 11.68 -16.36
N PRO A 589 10.93 11.40 -15.49
CA PRO A 589 10.65 10.80 -14.20
C PRO A 589 9.71 11.69 -13.38
N MET A 590 8.66 11.10 -12.82
CA MET A 590 7.80 11.81 -11.90
C MET A 590 8.60 12.22 -10.64
N ARG A 591 8.34 13.40 -10.11
CA ARG A 591 8.97 13.91 -8.89
C ARG A 591 7.95 14.49 -7.94
N SER A 592 8.21 14.34 -6.65
CA SER A 592 7.44 15.07 -5.64
C SER A 592 8.33 15.51 -4.48
N TRP A 593 8.03 16.68 -3.92
CA TRP A 593 8.56 17.05 -2.63
C TRP A 593 7.43 17.28 -1.64
N GLN A 594 7.71 16.96 -0.38
CA GLN A 594 6.75 17.10 0.70
C GLN A 594 7.42 17.67 1.94
N VAL A 595 6.71 18.61 2.59
CA VAL A 595 6.99 19.07 3.96
C VAL A 595 5.85 18.59 4.85
N ALA A 596 6.19 18.08 6.03
CA ALA A 596 5.20 17.73 7.03
C ALA A 596 5.68 18.16 8.42
N ALA A 597 4.74 18.57 9.26
CA ALA A 597 4.99 18.88 10.66
C ALA A 597 3.88 18.28 11.52
N GLY A 598 4.22 17.81 12.71
CA GLY A 598 3.26 17.17 13.60
C GLY A 598 3.57 17.32 15.07
N ALA A 599 2.53 17.29 15.88
CA ALA A 599 2.58 17.24 17.34
C ALA A 599 1.92 15.94 17.82
N TYR A 600 2.62 15.19 18.64
CA TYR A 600 2.17 13.92 19.20
C TYR A 600 2.16 14.03 20.72
N MET A 601 1.04 13.69 21.33
CA MET A 601 0.85 13.88 22.76
C MET A 601 0.21 12.64 23.41
N LYS A 602 0.73 12.26 24.56
CA LYS A 602 0.17 11.22 25.44
C LYS A 602 -0.22 11.86 26.78
N PRO A 603 -1.39 12.51 26.85
CA PRO A 603 -1.79 13.26 28.07
C PRO A 603 -1.81 12.39 29.31
N ASN A 604 -2.24 11.14 29.17
CA ASN A 604 -2.24 10.12 30.20
C ASN A 604 -2.03 8.71 29.59
N LYS A 605 -2.10 7.67 30.41
CA LYS A 605 -1.88 6.28 29.97
C LYS A 605 -2.92 5.74 28.94
N HIS A 606 -4.06 6.41 28.79
CA HIS A 606 -5.18 5.95 27.96
C HIS A 606 -5.25 6.63 26.59
N TRP A 607 -4.80 7.88 26.51
CA TRP A 607 -4.91 8.70 25.30
C TRP A 607 -3.59 8.82 24.55
N LEU A 608 -3.64 8.64 23.26
CA LEU A 608 -2.60 9.05 22.31
C LEU A 608 -3.27 9.96 21.27
N LEU A 609 -2.75 11.18 21.11
CA LEU A 609 -3.26 12.19 20.19
C LEU A 609 -2.15 12.57 19.21
N SER A 610 -2.48 12.74 17.95
CA SER A 610 -1.59 13.33 16.95
C SER A 610 -2.31 14.38 16.11
N LEU A 611 -1.60 15.45 15.80
CA LEU A 611 -2.02 16.49 14.88
C LEU A 611 -0.88 16.69 13.90
N GLU A 612 -1.15 16.48 12.62
CA GLU A 612 -0.18 16.62 11.54
C GLU A 612 -0.69 17.61 10.49
N ALA A 613 0.22 18.30 9.84
CA ALA A 613 -0.06 19.12 8.66
C ALA A 613 0.99 18.84 7.59
N TYR A 614 0.58 18.85 6.32
CA TYR A 614 1.47 18.60 5.21
C TYR A 614 1.20 19.52 4.02
N TYR A 615 2.23 19.71 3.21
CA TYR A 615 2.16 20.27 1.87
C TYR A 615 3.03 19.43 0.94
N LYS A 616 2.46 18.96 -0.17
CA LYS A 616 3.11 18.14 -1.21
C LYS A 616 2.94 18.83 -2.57
N ARG A 617 3.99 18.83 -3.38
CA ARG A 617 3.95 19.22 -4.79
C ARG A 617 4.58 18.14 -5.64
N SER A 618 3.88 17.74 -6.71
CA SER A 618 4.35 16.75 -7.68
C SER A 618 4.50 17.40 -9.04
N SER A 619 5.43 16.90 -9.84
CA SER A 619 5.66 17.32 -11.22
C SER A 619 5.83 16.11 -12.13
N HIS A 620 5.52 16.29 -13.42
CA HIS A 620 5.55 15.24 -14.44
C HIS A 620 4.64 14.05 -14.10
N ILE A 621 3.54 14.29 -13.36
CA ILE A 621 2.52 13.23 -13.13
C ILE A 621 1.83 12.91 -14.45
N LEU A 622 1.44 11.64 -14.63
CA LEU A 622 0.91 11.14 -15.88
C LEU A 622 -0.61 11.02 -15.87
N GLN A 623 -1.25 11.36 -16.97
CA GLN A 623 -2.67 11.18 -17.22
C GLN A 623 -2.91 10.82 -18.68
N TYR A 624 -3.96 10.06 -18.99
CA TYR A 624 -4.39 9.87 -20.37
C TYR A 624 -4.82 11.19 -21.02
N SER A 625 -4.41 11.37 -22.29
CA SER A 625 -4.74 12.57 -23.09
C SER A 625 -6.18 12.60 -23.63
N SER A 626 -6.84 11.43 -23.66
CA SER A 626 -8.22 11.31 -24.13
C SER A 626 -8.97 10.26 -23.31
N TRP A 627 -10.30 10.23 -23.47
CA TRP A 627 -11.12 9.13 -22.98
C TRP A 627 -10.74 7.85 -23.75
N ALA A 628 -9.86 7.06 -23.15
CA ALA A 628 -9.62 5.71 -23.62
C ALA A 628 -10.75 4.82 -23.10
N GLY A 629 -11.25 3.90 -23.91
CA GLY A 629 -12.19 2.88 -23.48
C GLY A 629 -11.58 1.95 -22.41
N LEU A 630 -12.31 0.95 -21.96
CA LEU A 630 -11.79 -0.06 -21.03
C LEU A 630 -10.64 -0.89 -21.64
N GLU A 631 -10.51 -0.88 -22.97
CA GLU A 631 -9.45 -1.55 -23.69
C GLU A 631 -8.22 -0.66 -23.82
N PRO A 632 -7.02 -1.16 -23.48
CA PRO A 632 -5.79 -0.40 -23.68
C PRO A 632 -5.54 -0.15 -25.17
N PRO A 633 -5.04 1.02 -25.57
CA PRO A 633 -4.69 1.29 -26.98
C PRO A 633 -3.58 0.34 -27.45
N ALA A 634 -3.72 -0.16 -28.67
CA ALA A 634 -2.90 -1.25 -29.22
C ALA A 634 -1.43 -0.92 -29.49
N ALA A 635 -1.03 0.36 -29.60
CA ALA A 635 0.35 0.76 -29.86
C ALA A 635 0.63 2.19 -29.36
N ASN A 636 1.93 2.46 -29.10
CA ASN A 636 2.45 3.79 -28.78
C ASN A 636 1.76 4.49 -27.56
N TRP A 637 1.62 3.74 -26.48
CA TRP A 637 0.97 4.21 -25.25
C TRP A 637 1.55 5.53 -24.73
N ASP A 638 2.86 5.80 -24.92
CA ASP A 638 3.52 7.02 -24.46
C ASP A 638 3.13 8.29 -25.23
N TYR A 639 2.45 8.15 -26.39
CA TYR A 639 1.79 9.25 -27.10
C TYR A 639 0.35 9.50 -26.61
N MET A 640 -0.20 8.57 -25.84
CA MET A 640 -1.57 8.66 -25.31
C MET A 640 -1.62 9.27 -23.92
N VAL A 641 -0.48 9.62 -23.35
CA VAL A 641 -0.37 10.22 -22.03
C VAL A 641 0.24 11.61 -22.09
N MET A 642 -0.19 12.47 -21.21
CA MET A 642 0.33 13.82 -20.99
C MET A 642 0.98 13.94 -19.62
N GLU A 643 1.94 14.83 -19.48
CA GLU A 643 2.58 15.20 -18.23
C GLU A 643 1.92 16.42 -17.60
N GLY A 644 1.82 16.45 -16.29
CA GLY A 644 1.26 17.57 -15.55
C GLY A 644 1.84 17.74 -14.17
N ASP A 645 1.28 18.68 -13.44
CA ASP A 645 1.63 19.02 -12.06
C ASP A 645 0.51 18.65 -11.10
N GLY A 646 0.89 18.34 -9.85
CA GLY A 646 -0.03 18.11 -8.73
C GLY A 646 0.37 18.92 -7.50
N ARG A 647 -0.61 19.30 -6.69
CA ARG A 647 -0.39 19.84 -5.35
C ARG A 647 -1.45 19.33 -4.38
N SER A 648 -1.03 19.03 -3.17
CA SER A 648 -1.95 18.66 -2.10
C SER A 648 -1.46 19.19 -0.75
N TYR A 649 -2.40 19.51 0.11
CA TYR A 649 -2.11 20.00 1.46
C TYR A 649 -3.28 19.66 2.37
N GLY A 650 -3.00 19.51 3.66
CA GLY A 650 -4.02 19.14 4.61
C GLY A 650 -3.58 19.15 6.06
N VAL A 651 -4.56 18.94 6.91
CA VAL A 651 -4.42 18.77 8.37
C VAL A 651 -5.09 17.47 8.78
N GLU A 652 -4.41 16.72 9.62
CA GLU A 652 -4.79 15.39 10.08
C GLU A 652 -4.82 15.35 11.60
N LEU A 653 -5.84 14.72 12.15
CA LEU A 653 -5.99 14.49 13.58
C LEU A 653 -6.30 13.01 13.81
N ASP A 654 -5.50 12.35 14.64
CA ASP A 654 -5.79 11.00 15.15
C ASP A 654 -5.88 11.04 16.67
N ALA A 655 -6.80 10.26 17.20
CA ALA A 655 -7.05 10.11 18.61
C ALA A 655 -7.31 8.65 18.97
N ASP A 656 -6.41 8.05 19.75
CA ASP A 656 -6.54 6.70 20.27
C ASP A 656 -6.87 6.73 21.75
N TYR A 657 -7.88 5.97 22.14
CA TYR A 657 -8.27 5.77 23.54
C TYR A 657 -8.29 4.29 23.87
N ASN A 658 -7.46 3.88 24.82
CA ASN A 658 -7.32 2.50 25.23
C ASN A 658 -7.50 2.33 26.74
N VAL A 659 -8.46 1.48 27.11
CA VAL A 659 -8.62 0.92 28.47
C VAL A 659 -8.73 -0.59 28.34
N SER A 660 -8.66 -1.30 29.47
CA SER A 660 -8.57 -2.77 29.51
C SER A 660 -9.50 -3.53 28.57
N ASN A 661 -10.74 -3.07 28.39
CA ASN A 661 -11.76 -3.77 27.61
C ASN A 661 -12.33 -2.93 26.44
N LEU A 662 -11.88 -1.69 26.26
CA LEU A 662 -12.36 -0.77 25.21
C LEU A 662 -11.22 -0.09 24.50
N THR A 663 -11.20 -0.22 23.18
CA THR A 663 -10.30 0.51 22.28
C THR A 663 -11.15 1.37 21.35
N LEU A 664 -10.87 2.67 21.31
CA LEU A 664 -11.50 3.60 20.37
C LEU A 664 -10.40 4.27 19.56
N HIS A 665 -10.64 4.44 18.29
CA HIS A 665 -9.81 5.22 17.39
C HIS A 665 -10.68 6.19 16.59
N GLY A 666 -10.27 7.45 16.54
CA GLY A 666 -10.88 8.48 15.72
C GLY A 666 -9.85 9.15 14.83
N SER A 667 -10.11 9.26 13.55
CA SER A 667 -9.27 9.98 12.60
C SER A 667 -10.08 11.02 11.83
N TYR A 668 -9.51 12.20 11.66
CA TYR A 668 -10.10 13.28 10.86
C TYR A 668 -9.05 13.87 9.92
N THR A 669 -9.44 14.06 8.67
CA THR A 669 -8.62 14.69 7.63
C THR A 669 -9.38 15.85 7.00
N LEU A 670 -8.72 16.99 6.91
CA LEU A 670 -9.11 18.13 6.09
C LEU A 670 -8.04 18.32 5.02
N SER A 671 -8.36 18.10 3.74
CA SER A 671 -7.36 18.14 2.66
C SER A 671 -7.88 18.73 1.38
N TRP A 672 -6.94 19.20 0.56
CA TRP A 672 -7.12 19.70 -0.79
C TRP A 672 -6.17 19.00 -1.73
N THR A 673 -6.67 18.54 -2.86
CA THR A 673 -5.89 17.89 -3.91
C THR A 673 -6.24 18.49 -5.25
N GLU A 674 -5.25 19.03 -5.94
CA GLU A 674 -5.42 19.71 -7.23
C GLU A 674 -4.39 19.24 -8.23
N LYS A 675 -4.77 19.21 -9.50
CA LYS A 675 -3.95 18.85 -10.66
C LYS A 675 -3.97 19.94 -11.71
N LYS A 676 -2.94 19.96 -12.55
CA LYS A 676 -2.80 20.86 -13.68
C LYS A 676 -2.17 20.10 -14.85
N PHE A 677 -2.88 20.01 -15.96
CA PHE A 677 -2.44 19.43 -17.22
C PHE A 677 -2.77 20.42 -18.33
N ASP A 678 -1.77 21.18 -18.76
CA ASP A 678 -1.99 22.31 -19.67
C ASP A 678 -2.55 21.88 -21.03
N ASP A 679 -2.23 20.65 -21.50
CA ASP A 679 -2.80 20.08 -22.73
C ASP A 679 -4.26 19.63 -22.59
N PHE A 680 -4.80 19.55 -21.35
CA PHE A 680 -6.15 19.10 -21.07
C PHE A 680 -7.07 20.23 -20.60
N TYR A 681 -6.58 21.09 -19.69
CA TYR A 681 -7.32 22.21 -19.13
C TYR A 681 -6.34 23.30 -18.65
N ASP A 682 -6.55 24.54 -19.09
CA ASP A 682 -5.73 25.66 -18.66
C ASP A 682 -6.07 26.07 -17.22
N GLY A 683 -5.20 25.69 -16.28
CA GLY A 683 -5.30 26.03 -14.88
C GLY A 683 -5.41 24.83 -13.93
N TRP A 684 -5.51 25.14 -12.65
CA TRP A 684 -5.66 24.15 -11.59
C TRP A 684 -7.12 23.70 -11.46
N TYR A 685 -7.32 22.37 -11.33
CA TYR A 685 -8.61 21.77 -11.02
C TYR A 685 -8.48 20.71 -9.92
N TYR A 686 -9.56 20.47 -9.19
CA TYR A 686 -9.58 19.49 -8.12
C TYR A 686 -9.49 18.07 -8.67
N ASP A 687 -8.76 17.21 -7.94
CA ASP A 687 -8.67 15.79 -8.29
C ASP A 687 -10.01 15.07 -8.04
N LYS A 688 -10.20 13.93 -8.72
CA LYS A 688 -11.38 13.06 -8.57
C LYS A 688 -11.58 12.59 -7.14
N PHE A 689 -10.51 12.41 -6.36
CA PHE A 689 -10.51 12.01 -4.96
C PHE A 689 -10.22 13.16 -3.98
N ASP A 690 -10.55 14.40 -4.34
CA ASP A 690 -10.54 15.55 -3.42
C ASP A 690 -11.66 15.40 -2.38
N ASN A 691 -11.48 14.47 -1.43
CA ASN A 691 -12.39 14.31 -0.29
C ASN A 691 -12.04 15.35 0.78
N ARG A 692 -12.68 16.52 0.71
CA ARG A 692 -12.37 17.68 1.56
C ARG A 692 -12.37 17.36 3.04
N HIS A 693 -13.36 16.61 3.50
CA HIS A 693 -13.49 16.17 4.87
C HIS A 693 -13.63 14.65 4.92
N LYS A 694 -12.85 14.01 5.74
CA LYS A 694 -12.99 12.58 6.06
C LYS A 694 -12.92 12.42 7.57
N LEU A 695 -13.89 11.70 8.15
CA LEU A 695 -13.95 11.33 9.55
C LEU A 695 -14.19 9.83 9.66
N THR A 696 -13.34 9.15 10.40
CA THR A 696 -13.51 7.73 10.71
C THR A 696 -13.49 7.53 12.22
N LEU A 697 -14.46 6.79 12.73
CA LEU A 697 -14.55 6.40 14.13
C LEU A 697 -14.62 4.89 14.20
N THR A 698 -13.71 4.25 14.89
CA THR A 698 -13.73 2.80 15.12
C THR A 698 -13.69 2.50 16.61
N GLY A 699 -14.33 1.41 16.98
CA GLY A 699 -14.35 0.97 18.37
C GLY A 699 -14.45 -0.53 18.49
N ARG A 700 -13.72 -1.09 19.44
CA ARG A 700 -13.80 -2.48 19.86
C ARG A 700 -14.04 -2.55 21.36
N TRP A 701 -15.05 -3.26 21.75
CA TRP A 701 -15.41 -3.47 23.14
C TRP A 701 -15.46 -4.97 23.47
N ASN A 702 -14.53 -5.41 24.31
CA ASN A 702 -14.54 -6.76 24.85
C ASN A 702 -15.54 -6.83 26.01
N ILE A 703 -16.81 -7.11 25.69
CA ILE A 703 -17.93 -7.14 26.64
C ILE A 703 -17.66 -8.17 27.72
N THR A 704 -17.17 -9.34 27.29
CA THR A 704 -16.73 -10.43 28.17
C THR A 704 -15.49 -11.09 27.55
N LYS A 705 -14.86 -12.03 28.26
CA LYS A 705 -13.80 -12.89 27.70
C LYS A 705 -14.26 -13.73 26.50
N LYS A 706 -15.58 -13.86 26.27
CA LYS A 706 -16.16 -14.68 25.21
C LYS A 706 -16.84 -13.86 24.10
N ILE A 707 -17.12 -12.60 24.35
CA ILE A 707 -17.88 -11.76 23.43
C ILE A 707 -17.19 -10.43 23.27
N ALA A 708 -16.84 -10.08 22.03
CA ALA A 708 -16.38 -8.76 21.65
C ALA A 708 -17.35 -8.16 20.62
N ALA A 709 -17.62 -6.86 20.73
CA ALA A 709 -18.33 -6.08 19.74
C ALA A 709 -17.37 -5.10 19.07
N PHE A 710 -17.62 -4.79 17.82
CA PHE A 710 -16.89 -3.74 17.12
C PHE A 710 -17.84 -2.91 16.26
N ALA A 711 -17.46 -1.65 16.02
CA ALA A 711 -18.17 -0.74 15.14
C ALA A 711 -17.15 0.14 14.40
N ALA A 712 -17.45 0.47 13.16
CA ALA A 712 -16.69 1.41 12.36
C ALA A 712 -17.65 2.34 11.60
N TRP A 713 -17.53 3.64 11.83
CA TRP A 713 -18.30 4.63 11.11
C TRP A 713 -17.35 5.52 10.33
N THR A 714 -17.67 5.70 9.04
CA THR A 714 -16.89 6.55 8.12
C THR A 714 -17.83 7.58 7.51
N PHE A 715 -17.37 8.82 7.49
CA PHE A 715 -17.98 9.92 6.76
C PHE A 715 -16.90 10.56 5.87
N ARG A 716 -17.23 10.89 4.62
CA ARG A 716 -16.41 11.75 3.76
C ARG A 716 -17.27 12.57 2.82
N THR A 717 -16.77 13.74 2.43
CA THR A 717 -17.35 14.48 1.29
C THR A 717 -17.26 13.62 0.03
N GLY A 718 -18.21 13.78 -0.88
CA GLY A 718 -18.28 12.98 -2.10
C GLY A 718 -17.05 13.15 -2.98
N ASN A 719 -16.77 12.14 -3.78
CA ASN A 719 -15.78 12.22 -4.86
C ASN A 719 -16.21 13.25 -5.89
N ARG A 720 -15.28 13.71 -6.70
CA ARG A 720 -15.57 14.61 -7.81
C ARG A 720 -15.65 13.85 -9.12
N MET A 721 -16.53 14.32 -10.00
CA MET A 721 -16.69 13.79 -11.35
C MET A 721 -16.80 14.92 -12.35
N THR A 722 -16.38 14.64 -13.58
CA THR A 722 -16.67 15.50 -14.73
C THR A 722 -18.05 15.16 -15.26
N ILE A 723 -18.96 16.12 -15.21
CA ILE A 723 -20.30 16.01 -15.78
C ILE A 723 -20.45 17.07 -16.87
N PRO A 724 -20.95 16.70 -18.05
CA PRO A 724 -21.25 17.67 -19.09
C PRO A 724 -22.21 18.76 -18.58
N THR A 725 -21.88 19.99 -18.82
CA THR A 725 -22.74 21.16 -18.50
C THR A 725 -23.55 21.63 -19.70
N GLN A 726 -23.11 21.23 -20.89
CA GLN A 726 -23.76 21.58 -22.16
C GLN A 726 -23.68 20.38 -23.12
N TYR A 727 -24.63 20.30 -24.03
CA TYR A 727 -24.53 19.41 -25.18
C TYR A 727 -24.75 20.21 -26.44
N ILE A 728 -24.03 19.90 -27.50
CA ILE A 728 -24.13 20.56 -28.79
C ILE A 728 -24.50 19.47 -29.78
N GLY A 729 -25.68 19.58 -30.38
CA GLY A 729 -26.03 18.79 -31.56
C GLY A 729 -25.17 19.27 -32.73
N LEU A 730 -24.34 18.41 -33.28
CA LEU A 730 -23.68 18.72 -34.55
C LEU A 730 -24.71 18.62 -35.66
N PRO A 731 -24.75 19.58 -36.62
CA PRO A 731 -25.56 19.39 -37.82
C PRO A 731 -25.08 18.15 -38.57
N ASP A 732 -26.02 17.39 -39.12
CA ASP A 732 -25.71 16.24 -39.96
C ASP A 732 -24.73 16.65 -41.06
N VAL A 733 -23.58 15.96 -41.13
CA VAL A 733 -22.65 16.19 -42.23
C VAL A 733 -23.22 15.52 -43.47
N PRO A 734 -23.48 16.28 -44.53
CA PRO A 734 -24.03 15.65 -45.73
C PRO A 734 -23.09 14.59 -46.27
N ALA A 735 -23.58 13.37 -46.37
CA ALA A 735 -22.85 12.29 -47.02
C ALA A 735 -22.95 12.45 -48.54
N GLN A 736 -21.84 12.44 -49.25
CA GLN A 736 -21.79 12.48 -50.70
C GLN A 736 -22.01 11.07 -51.23
N GLU A 737 -23.26 10.76 -51.55
CA GLU A 737 -23.58 9.55 -52.32
C GLU A 737 -23.63 9.86 -53.85
N GLN A 738 -23.44 8.81 -54.68
CA GLN A 738 -23.50 8.94 -56.14
C GLN A 738 -24.87 9.46 -56.56
N GLY A 739 -24.95 10.79 -56.82
CA GLY A 739 -26.16 11.43 -57.34
C GLY A 739 -26.64 12.65 -56.55
N GLY A 740 -25.98 13.04 -55.47
CA GLY A 740 -26.39 14.26 -54.70
C GLY A 740 -26.00 14.22 -53.27
N LEU A 741 -26.21 15.31 -52.54
CA LEU A 741 -26.07 15.41 -51.10
C LEU A 741 -27.34 14.81 -50.48
N THR A 742 -27.21 13.66 -49.82
CA THR A 742 -28.28 13.11 -48.98
C THR A 742 -27.98 13.44 -47.54
N PHE A 743 -28.92 14.05 -46.83
CA PHE A 743 -28.90 14.20 -45.40
C PHE A 743 -29.48 12.89 -44.81
N ASN A 744 -28.61 11.97 -44.42
CA ASN A 744 -29.05 10.84 -43.65
C ASN A 744 -29.42 11.32 -42.26
N SER A 745 -30.69 11.45 -41.98
CA SER A 745 -31.19 11.50 -40.62
C SER A 745 -31.10 10.12 -40.02
N SER A 746 -29.88 9.65 -39.72
CA SER A 746 -29.72 8.55 -38.77
C SER A 746 -30.13 9.09 -37.40
N ASP A 747 -30.98 8.38 -36.68
CA ASP A 747 -31.47 8.72 -35.35
C ASP A 747 -30.36 8.86 -34.28
N ASP A 748 -29.10 8.66 -34.65
CA ASP A 748 -27.91 8.92 -33.87
C ASP A 748 -27.40 10.35 -34.10
N ASN A 749 -28.14 11.33 -33.58
CA ASN A 749 -27.60 12.65 -33.33
C ASN A 749 -26.35 12.47 -32.43
N THR A 750 -25.19 12.62 -33.02
CA THR A 750 -23.91 12.63 -32.28
C THR A 750 -23.90 13.87 -31.41
N LEU A 751 -24.37 13.69 -30.18
CA LEU A 751 -24.36 14.76 -29.17
C LEU A 751 -22.93 14.90 -28.64
N ASN A 752 -22.30 16.03 -28.93
CA ASN A 752 -21.04 16.38 -28.30
C ASN A 752 -21.33 17.05 -26.97
N PHE A 753 -20.76 16.45 -25.92
CA PHE A 753 -20.84 16.96 -24.56
C PHE A 753 -19.70 17.93 -24.29
N ALA A 754 -20.01 19.10 -23.79
CA ALA A 754 -19.02 20.07 -23.33
C ALA A 754 -19.10 20.23 -21.80
N TYR A 755 -17.94 20.41 -21.17
CA TYR A 755 -17.82 20.69 -19.75
C TYR A 755 -16.88 21.88 -19.53
N GLU A 756 -17.21 22.70 -18.55
CA GLU A 756 -16.47 23.95 -18.28
C GLU A 756 -15.12 23.64 -17.59
N LYS A 757 -15.09 22.66 -16.72
CA LYS A 757 -13.93 22.31 -15.89
C LYS A 757 -13.92 20.81 -15.57
N PRO A 758 -12.76 20.15 -15.57
CA PRO A 758 -12.66 18.77 -15.11
C PRO A 758 -13.07 18.64 -13.63
N ASN A 759 -13.71 17.52 -13.28
CA ASN A 759 -14.16 17.22 -11.92
C ASN A 759 -15.04 18.35 -11.30
N ASN A 760 -15.94 18.89 -12.14
CA ASN A 760 -16.76 20.07 -11.84
C ASN A 760 -17.86 19.83 -10.82
N VAL A 761 -18.26 18.58 -10.58
CA VAL A 761 -19.35 18.23 -9.67
C VAL A 761 -18.84 17.36 -8.51
N ILE A 762 -19.35 17.64 -7.31
CA ILE A 762 -19.13 16.83 -6.11
C ILE A 762 -20.32 15.89 -5.97
N LEU A 763 -20.05 14.58 -5.87
CA LEU A 763 -21.07 13.58 -5.57
C LEU A 763 -21.63 13.76 -4.14
N PRO A 764 -22.83 13.22 -3.85
CA PRO A 764 -23.34 13.19 -2.49
C PRO A 764 -22.33 12.65 -1.47
N ALA A 765 -22.39 13.16 -0.24
CA ALA A 765 -21.51 12.72 0.82
C ALA A 765 -21.67 11.22 1.07
N TYR A 766 -20.52 10.56 1.31
CA TYR A 766 -20.45 9.16 1.65
C TYR A 766 -20.48 9.01 3.17
N HIS A 767 -21.32 8.13 3.68
CA HIS A 767 -21.24 7.70 5.07
C HIS A 767 -21.73 6.27 5.24
N ARG A 768 -21.12 5.54 6.17
CA ARG A 768 -21.41 4.13 6.41
C ARG A 768 -21.10 3.75 7.85
N LEU A 769 -21.95 2.92 8.42
CA LEU A 769 -21.73 2.25 9.69
C LEU A 769 -21.61 0.75 9.45
N ASP A 770 -20.53 0.18 9.93
CA ASP A 770 -20.31 -1.27 9.98
C ASP A 770 -20.30 -1.70 11.44
N ILE A 771 -20.96 -2.80 11.77
CA ILE A 771 -21.00 -3.36 13.12
C ILE A 771 -20.75 -4.86 13.08
N GLY A 772 -20.25 -5.42 14.18
CA GLY A 772 -20.11 -6.87 14.26
C GLY A 772 -19.77 -7.36 15.66
N PHE A 773 -19.84 -8.67 15.79
CA PHE A 773 -19.66 -9.39 17.04
C PHE A 773 -18.78 -10.61 16.83
N ASP A 774 -17.82 -10.82 17.74
CA ASP A 774 -17.00 -12.02 17.82
C ASP A 774 -17.43 -12.84 19.05
N PHE A 775 -17.68 -14.13 18.82
CA PHE A 775 -18.02 -15.09 19.87
C PHE A 775 -16.89 -16.11 19.99
N HIS A 776 -16.14 -16.03 21.08
CA HIS A 776 -14.98 -16.87 21.37
C HIS A 776 -15.37 -18.07 22.22
N HIS A 777 -14.92 -19.26 21.82
CA HIS A 777 -15.08 -20.49 22.57
C HIS A 777 -13.80 -21.30 22.58
N THR A 778 -13.25 -21.56 23.77
CA THR A 778 -12.08 -22.43 23.93
C THR A 778 -12.56 -23.85 24.21
N THR A 779 -12.07 -24.79 23.40
CA THR A 779 -12.38 -26.23 23.56
C THR A 779 -11.64 -26.82 24.76
N LYS A 780 -12.05 -28.01 25.22
CA LYS A 780 -11.36 -28.73 26.29
C LYS A 780 -9.89 -29.08 25.96
N LYS A 781 -9.52 -29.12 24.66
CA LYS A 781 -8.15 -29.38 24.19
C LYS A 781 -7.33 -28.09 24.02
N GLY A 782 -7.86 -26.93 24.40
CA GLY A 782 -7.17 -25.64 24.26
C GLY A 782 -7.33 -24.95 22.89
N HIS A 783 -8.00 -25.58 21.91
CA HIS A 783 -8.24 -24.95 20.60
C HIS A 783 -9.28 -23.83 20.70
N GLU A 784 -9.11 -22.77 19.93
CA GLU A 784 -10.01 -21.64 19.89
C GLU A 784 -10.96 -21.72 18.69
N ARG A 785 -12.25 -21.46 18.93
CA ARG A 785 -13.31 -21.31 17.92
C ARG A 785 -13.87 -19.90 18.01
N ILE A 786 -13.90 -19.21 16.87
CA ILE A 786 -14.42 -17.86 16.79
C ILE A 786 -15.52 -17.82 15.75
N TRP A 787 -16.73 -17.42 16.15
CA TRP A 787 -17.81 -17.08 15.26
C TRP A 787 -17.87 -15.56 15.15
N ASN A 788 -17.80 -15.03 13.94
CA ASN A 788 -18.00 -13.62 13.65
C ASN A 788 -19.34 -13.43 12.94
N LEU A 789 -20.12 -12.47 13.40
CA LEU A 789 -21.33 -11.97 12.73
C LEU A 789 -21.15 -10.49 12.52
N SER A 790 -21.23 -10.02 11.29
CA SER A 790 -21.06 -8.61 10.95
C SER A 790 -22.09 -8.12 9.95
N PHE A 791 -22.32 -6.81 9.96
CA PHE A 791 -23.23 -6.11 9.06
C PHE A 791 -22.46 -4.94 8.42
N TYR A 792 -22.21 -5.07 7.13
CA TYR A 792 -21.72 -3.99 6.32
C TYR A 792 -22.86 -3.02 6.03
N ASN A 793 -22.63 -1.72 6.12
CA ASN A 793 -23.64 -0.68 5.91
C ASN A 793 -24.92 -0.90 6.73
N ALA A 794 -24.76 -1.01 8.06
CA ALA A 794 -25.79 -1.46 8.99
C ALA A 794 -27.10 -0.65 8.96
N TYR A 795 -27.06 0.63 8.60
CA TYR A 795 -28.25 1.46 8.43
C TYR A 795 -28.70 1.63 6.96
N CYS A 796 -28.12 0.83 6.02
CA CYS A 796 -28.54 0.74 4.62
C CYS A 796 -28.54 2.10 3.87
N HIS A 797 -27.51 2.93 4.09
CA HIS A 797 -27.34 4.15 3.30
C HIS A 797 -26.76 3.82 1.93
N LEU A 798 -27.51 4.09 0.86
CA LEU A 798 -27.05 3.85 -0.50
C LEU A 798 -26.10 4.96 -0.94
N ASN A 799 -24.82 4.71 -0.84
CA ASN A 799 -23.77 5.66 -1.21
C ASN A 799 -23.65 5.78 -2.73
N SER A 800 -23.43 7.00 -3.20
CA SER A 800 -23.22 7.29 -4.62
C SER A 800 -21.93 6.65 -5.11
N MET A 801 -21.99 5.82 -6.14
CA MET A 801 -20.82 5.24 -6.80
C MET A 801 -20.43 6.05 -8.04
N TRP A 802 -21.38 6.34 -8.92
CA TRP A 802 -21.20 7.21 -10.08
C TRP A 802 -22.54 7.83 -10.50
N VAL A 803 -22.49 8.75 -11.44
CA VAL A 803 -23.67 9.35 -12.03
C VAL A 803 -23.73 9.05 -13.53
N ARG A 804 -24.92 8.85 -14.03
CA ARG A 804 -25.20 8.73 -15.45
C ARG A 804 -25.98 9.95 -15.92
N VAL A 805 -25.48 10.59 -16.96
CA VAL A 805 -26.19 11.67 -17.65
C VAL A 805 -27.03 11.05 -18.75
N LYS A 806 -28.29 11.42 -18.82
CA LYS A 806 -29.22 11.07 -19.91
C LYS A 806 -29.91 12.31 -20.37
N ILE A 807 -30.19 12.36 -21.67
CA ILE A 807 -31.13 13.35 -22.24
C ILE A 807 -32.47 12.66 -22.31
N ASP A 808 -33.53 13.30 -21.78
CA ASP A 808 -34.87 12.77 -21.85
C ASP A 808 -35.55 13.13 -23.19
N SER A 809 -36.77 12.61 -23.42
CA SER A 809 -37.58 12.90 -24.60
C SER A 809 -37.94 14.35 -24.80
N ASN A 810 -37.74 15.20 -23.78
CA ASN A 810 -37.98 16.65 -23.86
C ASN A 810 -36.68 17.44 -24.05
N ASN A 811 -35.59 16.78 -24.46
CA ASN A 811 -34.25 17.36 -24.60
C ASN A 811 -33.69 17.98 -23.31
N GLN A 812 -34.13 17.49 -22.14
CA GLN A 812 -33.59 17.91 -20.86
C GLN A 812 -32.52 16.95 -20.36
N MET A 813 -31.38 17.50 -19.94
CA MET A 813 -30.32 16.74 -19.32
C MET A 813 -30.76 16.32 -17.93
N LYS A 814 -30.76 14.99 -17.65
CA LYS A 814 -31.06 14.41 -16.34
C LYS A 814 -29.85 13.67 -15.82
N ILE A 815 -29.48 13.97 -14.58
CA ILE A 815 -28.40 13.31 -13.85
C ILE A 815 -29.02 12.25 -12.95
N LYS A 816 -28.69 10.98 -13.19
CA LYS A 816 -29.12 9.85 -12.36
C LYS A 816 -27.97 9.38 -11.51
N ASN A 817 -28.13 9.48 -10.20
CA ASN A 817 -27.20 8.88 -9.24
C ASN A 817 -27.33 7.35 -9.22
N ILE A 818 -26.22 6.64 -9.30
CA ILE A 818 -26.18 5.16 -9.22
C ILE A 818 -25.55 4.77 -7.90
N ALA A 819 -26.36 4.08 -7.10
CA ALA A 819 -26.03 3.60 -5.77
C ALA A 819 -26.78 2.27 -5.55
N PHE A 820 -26.08 1.20 -5.17
CA PHE A 820 -26.71 -0.11 -5.11
C PHE A 820 -26.21 -1.03 -4.01
N ILE A 821 -25.34 -0.56 -3.09
CA ILE A 821 -24.82 -1.42 -2.01
C ILE A 821 -25.70 -1.26 -0.75
N PRO A 822 -26.60 -2.21 -0.50
CA PRO A 822 -27.46 -2.20 0.68
C PRO A 822 -26.72 -2.70 1.92
N VAL A 823 -27.42 -2.98 3.00
CA VAL A 823 -26.89 -3.74 4.13
C VAL A 823 -26.51 -5.16 3.68
N ILE A 824 -25.28 -5.58 4.01
CA ILE A 824 -24.79 -6.93 3.73
C ILE A 824 -24.47 -7.61 5.06
N PRO A 825 -25.30 -8.57 5.49
CA PRO A 825 -24.95 -9.43 6.61
C PRO A 825 -23.83 -10.39 6.19
N SER A 826 -22.88 -10.62 7.06
CA SER A 826 -21.77 -11.52 6.83
C SER A 826 -21.47 -12.32 8.09
N PHE A 827 -20.99 -13.55 7.88
CA PHE A 827 -20.55 -14.41 8.97
C PHE A 827 -19.24 -15.11 8.60
N SER A 828 -18.45 -15.44 9.60
CA SER A 828 -17.34 -16.36 9.44
C SER A 828 -17.14 -17.24 10.67
N TYR A 829 -16.55 -18.39 10.41
CA TYR A 829 -16.10 -19.33 11.43
C TYR A 829 -14.61 -19.52 11.31
N THR A 830 -13.86 -19.29 12.41
CA THR A 830 -12.43 -19.51 12.50
C THR A 830 -12.15 -20.57 13.57
N PHE A 831 -11.31 -21.54 13.23
CA PHE A 831 -10.79 -22.53 14.14
C PHE A 831 -9.28 -22.44 14.20
N LYS A 832 -8.73 -22.36 15.43
CA LYS A 832 -7.27 -22.35 15.69
C LYS A 832 -6.90 -23.61 16.48
N PHE A 833 -5.87 -24.31 16.02
CA PHE A 833 -5.41 -25.57 16.59
C PHE A 833 -3.91 -25.58 16.86
#